data_fe811a82c4f187a43000e889299fa8c2
#
_entry.id   fe811a82c4f187a43000e889299fa8c2
#
_cell.length_a   1.000
_cell.length_b   1.000
_cell.length_c   1.000
_cell.angle_alpha   90.00
_cell.angle_beta   90.00
_cell.angle_gamma   90.00
#
_symmetry.space_group_name_H-M   'P 1'
#
loop_
_entity.id
_entity.type
_entity.pdbx_description
1 polymer ?
#
loop_
_entity_poly.entity_id
_entity_poly.type
_entity_poly.pdbx_seq_one_letter_code
_entity_poly.pdbx_strand_id
1 'polypeptide(L)'
;MFRLAVDIGGTFTDAVLMDEEGHHPVLLSKIPSTPHDYSEGVVNSILRLKSSMDNIESFIHGTTVGTNAIIQGTFKDAALLTTRGFRDVLEIGRGNRVNMYDPFYRMPEPMIPRDRRIEIGGRVNSRGIETEKLDVDDLKYKVRSLIENGVKALAICLINSYANSSHEEEAKRIIEENFPSVQVSISTEITKEYNEYERTSTVVLNALLLHIMNRYLVDLEEKIAFLRFPGKLMLIQSNGGLMTSFLARKIPVHTINSGLVGGILAVRTLGRILGLDDLIGADMGGTSFDVELVIGKNYETTPMMRIKTPSSGPDGYPILIPAVDIHAIGTGGGSIAWIDATSALHVGPMSAAASPGPAAYGRGGTEPTVTDANLVLGRLEASNFLGGEMRVNPEFAKTAVKKISDYYSMDLLEAAEGIIKIAAPSMASAIRTMTVERGIDPRDFVMVSFGGAGPLHANLIARELQINRVIVSTMPGNFSAWGMLTADFRRDYVQTFIMNLEKLDLNDLEGRFSKIESEARKTMTDEGISESNMLFVREVDIRYLGQGHALTISLSTTALQDNDYVEEIDRRFDELHLQRFMHNAPKQAKEIVALRVASIGRTKPSSLSTIKTGSVDPAQDAMKPSRDVYIDGSLKSCKIYDRDRLLANNRIFGPAVIEERVSTTLLLERYVAKVDSYGHLLITPE
;
A
#
# COMPACT_ATOMS: atom_id res chain seq x y z
N MET A 1 -3.39 2.88 28.28
CA MET A 1 -3.01 1.60 27.59
C MET A 1 -2.18 1.91 26.37
N PHE A 2 -1.27 1.00 25.98
CA PHE A 2 -0.39 1.25 24.84
C PHE A 2 -0.81 0.45 23.62
N ARG A 3 -0.60 1.05 22.44
CA ARG A 3 -0.74 0.39 21.13
C ARG A 3 0.60 0.42 20.41
N LEU A 4 0.96 -0.70 19.82
CA LEU A 4 2.20 -0.88 19.07
C LEU A 4 1.89 -1.06 17.60
N ALA A 5 2.61 -0.35 16.73
CA ALA A 5 2.64 -0.67 15.30
C ALA A 5 4.07 -0.94 14.86
N VAL A 6 4.24 -1.92 13.97
CA VAL A 6 5.52 -2.20 13.32
C VAL A 6 5.28 -2.36 11.83
N ASP A 7 5.99 -1.55 11.05
CA ASP A 7 5.99 -1.61 9.58
C ASP A 7 7.32 -2.17 9.08
N ILE A 8 7.26 -3.23 8.27
CA ILE A 8 8.42 -3.76 7.58
C ILE A 8 8.46 -3.19 6.17
N GLY A 9 9.40 -2.28 5.95
CA GLY A 9 9.73 -1.83 4.60
C GLY A 9 10.88 -2.62 3.97
N GLY A 10 11.14 -2.37 2.70
CA GLY A 10 12.24 -3.03 1.96
C GLY A 10 13.64 -2.69 2.49
N THR A 11 13.81 -1.54 3.15
CA THR A 11 15.11 -1.04 3.64
C THR A 11 15.16 -0.96 5.17
N PHE A 12 14.10 -0.49 5.80
CA PHE A 12 14.01 -0.29 7.25
C PHE A 12 12.73 -0.91 7.81
N THR A 13 12.80 -1.29 9.09
CA THR A 13 11.68 -1.69 9.92
C THR A 13 11.42 -0.59 10.93
N ASP A 14 10.22 -0.08 10.93
CA ASP A 14 9.76 1.06 11.72
C ASP A 14 8.80 0.61 12.82
N ALA A 15 9.05 1.03 14.07
CA ALA A 15 8.13 0.76 15.17
C ALA A 15 7.67 2.06 15.84
N VAL A 16 6.39 2.08 16.21
CA VAL A 16 5.75 3.18 16.94
C VAL A 16 4.98 2.60 18.12
N LEU A 17 5.28 3.06 19.32
CA LEU A 17 4.53 2.76 20.53
C LEU A 17 3.85 4.04 21.01
N MET A 18 2.54 4.01 21.15
CA MET A 18 1.74 5.16 21.52
C MET A 18 0.81 4.83 22.68
N ASP A 19 0.68 5.77 23.63
CA ASP A 19 -0.33 5.74 24.68
C ASP A 19 -1.65 6.27 24.10
N GLU A 20 -2.73 5.51 24.25
CA GLU A 20 -4.07 5.90 23.76
C GLU A 20 -4.60 7.20 24.38
N GLU A 21 -4.20 7.48 25.60
CA GLU A 21 -4.65 8.67 26.34
C GLU A 21 -3.74 9.89 26.11
N GLY A 22 -2.61 9.69 25.42
CA GLY A 22 -1.66 10.76 25.10
C GLY A 22 -0.89 11.30 26.32
N HIS A 23 -0.87 10.58 27.44
CA HIS A 23 -0.16 11.00 28.65
C HIS A 23 1.35 10.79 28.56
N HIS A 24 1.79 9.86 27.70
CA HIS A 24 3.17 9.54 27.48
C HIS A 24 3.64 9.92 26.07
N PRO A 25 4.93 10.30 25.91
CA PRO A 25 5.47 10.58 24.60
C PRO A 25 5.41 9.36 23.68
N VAL A 26 5.24 9.56 22.39
CA VAL A 26 5.33 8.52 21.38
C VAL A 26 6.78 8.01 21.32
N LEU A 27 6.97 6.69 21.44
CA LEU A 27 8.29 6.08 21.29
C LEU A 27 8.45 5.57 19.87
N LEU A 28 9.59 5.87 19.26
CA LEU A 28 9.92 5.56 17.88
C LEU A 28 11.16 4.69 17.80
N SER A 29 11.13 3.70 16.92
CA SER A 29 12.29 2.91 16.53
C SER A 29 12.37 2.79 15.04
N LYS A 30 13.57 2.87 14.48
CA LYS A 30 13.87 2.62 13.07
C LYS A 30 15.17 1.83 12.99
N ILE A 31 15.12 0.65 12.37
CA ILE A 31 16.29 -0.23 12.22
C ILE A 31 16.34 -0.76 10.77
N PRO A 32 17.52 -1.13 10.27
CA PRO A 32 17.60 -1.83 8.98
C PRO A 32 16.78 -3.12 8.99
N SER A 33 16.04 -3.36 7.91
CA SER A 33 15.28 -4.61 7.74
C SER A 33 16.22 -5.82 7.63
N THR A 34 15.71 -6.98 8.05
CA THR A 34 16.42 -8.27 8.06
C THR A 34 15.80 -9.22 7.02
N PRO A 35 16.16 -9.14 5.72
CA PRO A 35 15.51 -9.92 4.66
C PRO A 35 15.61 -11.44 4.82
N HIS A 36 16.58 -11.94 5.60
CA HIS A 36 16.73 -13.38 5.88
C HIS A 36 15.74 -13.89 6.94
N ASP A 37 15.37 -13.03 7.89
CA ASP A 37 14.38 -13.30 8.94
C ASP A 37 13.67 -11.99 9.32
N TYR A 38 12.53 -11.74 8.68
CA TYR A 38 11.76 -10.53 8.94
C TYR A 38 11.18 -10.47 10.36
N SER A 39 10.88 -11.61 10.98
CA SER A 39 10.34 -11.66 12.34
C SER A 39 11.39 -11.23 13.38
N GLU A 40 12.68 -11.51 13.13
CA GLU A 40 13.78 -11.00 13.95
C GLU A 40 13.87 -9.47 13.88
N GLY A 41 13.74 -8.89 12.69
CA GLY A 41 13.69 -7.43 12.51
C GLY A 41 12.55 -6.79 13.31
N VAL A 42 11.36 -7.40 13.29
CA VAL A 42 10.23 -6.94 14.13
C VAL A 42 10.59 -6.95 15.60
N VAL A 43 11.07 -8.08 16.12
CA VAL A 43 11.47 -8.22 17.54
C VAL A 43 12.54 -7.21 17.92
N ASN A 44 13.57 -7.06 17.11
CA ASN A 44 14.67 -6.11 17.37
C ASN A 44 14.17 -4.66 17.39
N SER A 45 13.21 -4.30 16.51
CA SER A 45 12.62 -2.97 16.51
C SER A 45 11.80 -2.69 17.78
N ILE A 46 11.10 -3.69 18.29
CA ILE A 46 10.33 -3.62 19.55
C ILE A 46 11.27 -3.48 20.76
N LEU A 47 12.29 -4.33 20.87
CA LEU A 47 13.26 -4.29 21.98
C LEU A 47 13.96 -2.93 22.08
N ARG A 48 14.16 -2.27 20.94
CA ARG A 48 14.77 -0.94 20.90
C ARG A 48 13.89 0.17 21.47
N LEU A 49 12.58 0.00 21.54
CA LEU A 49 11.69 0.93 22.22
C LEU A 49 11.91 0.97 23.72
N LYS A 50 12.61 -0.03 24.29
CA LYS A 50 12.92 -0.16 25.73
C LYS A 50 11.68 -0.05 26.63
N SER A 51 10.54 -0.54 26.15
CA SER A 51 9.26 -0.58 26.87
C SER A 51 8.88 -2.02 27.17
N SER A 52 8.17 -2.25 28.29
CA SER A 52 7.57 -3.56 28.58
C SER A 52 6.41 -3.83 27.64
N MET A 53 6.31 -5.07 27.18
CA MET A 53 5.18 -5.53 26.34
C MET A 53 3.91 -5.83 27.16
N ASP A 54 4.01 -5.95 28.50
CA ASP A 54 2.91 -6.37 29.35
C ASP A 54 1.70 -5.42 29.36
N ASN A 55 1.92 -4.15 28.99
CA ASN A 55 0.89 -3.11 28.98
C ASN A 55 0.38 -2.77 27.57
N ILE A 56 0.76 -3.54 26.56
CA ILE A 56 0.37 -3.31 25.17
C ILE A 56 -0.89 -4.11 24.87
N GLU A 57 -1.98 -3.40 24.53
CA GLU A 57 -3.30 -3.98 24.27
C GLU A 57 -3.37 -4.58 22.86
N SER A 58 -2.77 -3.92 21.88
CA SER A 58 -2.80 -4.34 20.49
C SER A 58 -1.45 -4.13 19.80
N PHE A 59 -1.09 -5.08 18.97
CA PHE A 59 0.05 -5.01 18.09
C PHE A 59 -0.42 -5.06 16.64
N ILE A 60 -0.22 -3.97 15.91
CA ILE A 60 -0.61 -3.83 14.51
C ILE A 60 0.62 -3.94 13.63
N HIS A 61 0.53 -4.76 12.61
CA HIS A 61 1.67 -5.11 11.78
C HIS A 61 1.40 -4.90 10.29
N GLY A 62 2.25 -4.07 9.67
CA GLY A 62 2.38 -3.93 8.21
C GLY A 62 3.54 -4.77 7.70
N THR A 63 3.35 -5.49 6.60
CA THR A 63 4.37 -6.41 6.10
C THR A 63 4.51 -6.37 4.59
N THR A 64 5.75 -6.42 4.12
CA THR A 64 6.08 -6.59 2.70
C THR A 64 6.45 -8.04 2.35
N VAL A 65 6.37 -8.98 3.29
CA VAL A 65 6.76 -10.38 3.10
C VAL A 65 6.03 -11.01 1.90
N GLY A 66 4.69 -10.90 1.86
CA GLY A 66 3.88 -11.43 0.76
C GLY A 66 4.19 -10.75 -0.57
N THR A 67 4.27 -9.41 -0.58
CA THR A 67 4.60 -8.63 -1.77
C THR A 67 5.97 -9.00 -2.35
N ASN A 68 6.99 -9.10 -1.48
CA ASN A 68 8.34 -9.46 -1.90
C ASN A 68 8.41 -10.90 -2.43
N ALA A 69 7.70 -11.83 -1.80
CA ALA A 69 7.62 -13.20 -2.29
C ALA A 69 7.06 -13.28 -3.72
N ILE A 70 5.98 -12.52 -4.01
CA ILE A 70 5.39 -12.45 -5.36
C ILE A 70 6.38 -11.84 -6.36
N ILE A 71 7.03 -10.73 -6.02
CA ILE A 71 7.99 -10.06 -6.91
C ILE A 71 9.19 -10.95 -7.24
N GLN A 72 9.68 -11.72 -6.27
CA GLN A 72 10.81 -12.63 -6.44
C GLN A 72 10.45 -13.92 -7.18
N GLY A 73 9.17 -14.26 -7.31
CA GLY A 73 8.70 -15.42 -8.07
C GLY A 73 9.19 -16.78 -7.51
N THR A 74 9.40 -16.91 -6.21
CA THR A 74 10.01 -18.07 -5.54
C THR A 74 9.07 -19.27 -5.39
N PHE A 75 8.00 -19.32 -6.16
CA PHE A 75 6.92 -20.30 -6.00
C PHE A 75 7.12 -21.54 -6.87
N LYS A 76 7.32 -22.70 -6.25
CA LYS A 76 7.49 -23.97 -6.98
C LYS A 76 6.60 -25.12 -6.48
N ASP A 77 5.79 -24.91 -5.45
CA ASP A 77 5.10 -25.95 -4.71
C ASP A 77 3.57 -25.81 -4.66
N ALA A 78 3.00 -25.02 -5.57
CA ALA A 78 1.55 -24.88 -5.70
C ALA A 78 1.00 -25.47 -7.00
N ALA A 79 -0.31 -25.82 -7.00
CA ALA A 79 -1.05 -26.25 -8.18
C ALA A 79 -2.45 -25.65 -8.20
N LEU A 80 -3.07 -25.62 -9.39
CA LEU A 80 -4.44 -25.16 -9.60
C LEU A 80 -5.35 -26.33 -9.94
N LEU A 81 -6.46 -26.46 -9.22
CA LEU A 81 -7.59 -27.31 -9.58
C LEU A 81 -8.70 -26.45 -10.20
N THR A 82 -9.12 -26.81 -11.40
CA THR A 82 -10.16 -26.07 -12.13
C THR A 82 -11.13 -27.01 -12.82
N THR A 83 -12.25 -26.48 -13.29
CA THR A 83 -13.26 -27.25 -14.03
C THR A 83 -12.70 -27.74 -15.38
N ARG A 84 -13.07 -28.95 -15.79
CA ARG A 84 -12.73 -29.52 -17.09
C ARG A 84 -13.06 -28.54 -18.23
N GLY A 85 -12.08 -28.28 -19.12
CA GLY A 85 -12.16 -27.32 -20.22
C GLY A 85 -11.70 -25.90 -19.86
N PHE A 86 -11.26 -25.61 -18.61
CA PHE A 86 -10.87 -24.28 -18.15
C PHE A 86 -9.41 -24.17 -17.67
N ARG A 87 -8.58 -25.18 -17.97
CA ARG A 87 -7.18 -25.22 -17.55
C ARG A 87 -6.34 -24.02 -18.02
N ASP A 88 -6.65 -23.48 -19.17
CA ASP A 88 -5.82 -22.47 -19.82
C ASP A 88 -6.32 -21.04 -19.57
N VAL A 89 -7.24 -20.83 -18.61
CA VAL A 89 -7.75 -19.49 -18.22
C VAL A 89 -6.62 -18.53 -17.85
N LEU A 90 -5.61 -19.00 -17.08
CA LEU A 90 -4.45 -18.17 -16.69
C LEU A 90 -3.55 -17.80 -17.87
N GLU A 91 -3.52 -18.61 -18.92
CA GLU A 91 -2.70 -18.38 -20.12
C GLU A 91 -3.39 -17.46 -21.11
N ILE A 92 -4.70 -17.65 -21.30
CA ILE A 92 -5.51 -16.84 -22.21
C ILE A 92 -5.74 -15.44 -21.64
N GLY A 93 -5.96 -15.34 -20.33
CA GLY A 93 -6.29 -14.08 -19.65
C GLY A 93 -7.51 -13.42 -20.29
N ARG A 94 -7.42 -12.11 -20.53
CA ARG A 94 -8.46 -11.34 -21.25
C ARG A 94 -8.17 -11.20 -22.75
N GLY A 95 -7.02 -11.67 -23.23
CA GLY A 95 -6.61 -11.54 -24.63
C GLY A 95 -6.30 -10.10 -25.08
N ASN A 96 -6.43 -9.13 -24.20
CA ASN A 96 -6.09 -7.73 -24.48
C ASN A 96 -4.58 -7.48 -24.31
N ARG A 97 -4.11 -6.37 -24.89
CA ARG A 97 -2.73 -5.88 -24.75
C ARG A 97 -2.76 -4.48 -24.18
N VAL A 98 -1.99 -4.22 -23.11
CA VAL A 98 -1.85 -2.86 -22.55
C VAL A 98 -1.20 -1.92 -23.56
N ASN A 99 -0.17 -2.40 -24.26
CA ASN A 99 0.40 -1.67 -25.39
C ASN A 99 0.04 -2.38 -26.70
N MET A 100 -1.01 -1.91 -27.37
CA MET A 100 -1.54 -2.53 -28.60
C MET A 100 -0.56 -2.48 -29.76
N TYR A 101 0.34 -1.48 -29.80
CA TYR A 101 1.29 -1.25 -30.89
C TYR A 101 2.70 -1.79 -30.63
N ASP A 102 2.90 -2.46 -29.50
CA ASP A 102 4.19 -3.10 -29.20
C ASP A 102 4.30 -4.43 -29.94
N PRO A 103 5.18 -4.54 -30.96
CA PRO A 103 5.39 -5.79 -31.70
C PRO A 103 6.05 -6.88 -30.86
N PHE A 104 6.72 -6.53 -29.76
CA PHE A 104 7.39 -7.44 -28.85
C PHE A 104 6.57 -7.73 -27.58
N TYR A 105 5.31 -7.29 -27.54
CA TYR A 105 4.44 -7.52 -26.39
C TYR A 105 4.36 -9.02 -26.04
N ARG A 106 4.59 -9.33 -24.78
CA ARG A 106 4.43 -10.67 -24.22
C ARG A 106 3.32 -10.67 -23.18
N MET A 107 2.44 -11.64 -23.26
CA MET A 107 1.45 -11.90 -22.22
C MET A 107 2.15 -12.23 -20.89
N PRO A 108 1.52 -11.91 -19.74
CA PRO A 108 2.01 -12.37 -18.44
C PRO A 108 2.24 -13.88 -18.42
N GLU A 109 3.40 -14.32 -17.91
CA GLU A 109 3.66 -15.75 -17.72
C GLU A 109 2.73 -16.29 -16.62
N PRO A 110 2.00 -17.40 -16.86
CA PRO A 110 1.16 -17.97 -15.83
C PRO A 110 1.94 -18.36 -14.57
N MET A 111 1.47 -17.93 -13.40
CA MET A 111 2.14 -18.20 -12.11
C MET A 111 2.21 -19.70 -11.77
N ILE A 112 1.28 -20.50 -12.29
CA ILE A 112 1.27 -21.96 -12.18
C ILE A 112 1.57 -22.54 -13.57
N PRO A 113 2.61 -23.36 -13.73
CA PRO A 113 2.92 -23.99 -15.00
C PRO A 113 1.80 -24.98 -15.43
N ARG A 114 1.69 -25.24 -16.73
CA ARG A 114 0.55 -25.95 -17.31
C ARG A 114 0.38 -27.38 -16.79
N ASP A 115 1.45 -28.07 -16.47
CA ASP A 115 1.47 -29.42 -15.89
C ASP A 115 0.92 -29.48 -14.46
N ARG A 116 0.84 -28.35 -13.77
CA ARG A 116 0.25 -28.20 -12.42
C ARG A 116 -1.12 -27.51 -12.41
N ARG A 117 -1.70 -27.26 -13.59
CA ARG A 117 -3.07 -26.80 -13.76
C ARG A 117 -3.95 -28.01 -14.10
N ILE A 118 -4.64 -28.52 -13.12
CA ILE A 118 -5.33 -29.83 -13.19
C ILE A 118 -6.83 -29.61 -13.28
N GLU A 119 -7.45 -30.24 -14.24
CA GLU A 119 -8.89 -30.25 -14.45
C GLU A 119 -9.55 -31.33 -13.60
N ILE A 120 -10.68 -31.01 -12.96
CA ILE A 120 -11.51 -31.95 -12.21
C ILE A 120 -12.93 -32.01 -12.77
N GLY A 121 -13.59 -33.17 -12.60
CA GLY A 121 -14.99 -33.36 -12.99
C GLY A 121 -15.95 -32.63 -12.04
N GLY A 122 -17.14 -32.35 -12.54
CA GLY A 122 -18.16 -31.57 -11.85
C GLY A 122 -18.47 -30.24 -12.53
N ARG A 123 -19.78 -29.88 -12.58
CA ARG A 123 -20.20 -28.65 -13.28
C ARG A 123 -21.38 -27.98 -12.59
N VAL A 124 -21.21 -26.65 -12.38
CA VAL A 124 -22.28 -25.74 -12.01
C VAL A 124 -22.52 -24.78 -13.16
N ASN A 125 -23.77 -24.48 -13.50
CA ASN A 125 -24.09 -23.48 -14.52
C ASN A 125 -24.12 -22.04 -13.94
N SER A 126 -24.29 -21.05 -14.81
CA SER A 126 -24.31 -19.63 -14.40
C SER A 126 -25.49 -19.25 -13.48
N ARG A 127 -26.51 -20.11 -13.35
CA ARG A 127 -27.63 -19.92 -12.43
C ARG A 127 -27.42 -20.61 -11.08
N GLY A 128 -26.24 -21.19 -10.84
CA GLY A 128 -25.91 -21.91 -9.61
C GLY A 128 -26.50 -23.33 -9.54
N ILE A 129 -27.04 -23.85 -10.66
CA ILE A 129 -27.60 -25.22 -10.70
C ILE A 129 -26.48 -26.21 -11.00
N GLU A 130 -26.34 -27.23 -10.18
CA GLU A 130 -25.45 -28.36 -10.43
C GLU A 130 -25.95 -29.13 -11.65
N THR A 131 -25.14 -29.27 -12.68
CA THR A 131 -25.43 -30.05 -13.90
C THR A 131 -24.63 -31.34 -13.98
N GLU A 132 -23.50 -31.40 -13.27
CA GLU A 132 -22.66 -32.59 -13.12
C GLU A 132 -22.08 -32.59 -11.70
N LYS A 133 -22.19 -33.72 -10.99
CA LYS A 133 -21.66 -33.89 -9.62
C LYS A 133 -20.14 -33.84 -9.60
N LEU A 134 -19.57 -33.38 -8.50
CA LEU A 134 -18.12 -33.43 -8.28
C LEU A 134 -17.64 -34.90 -8.35
N ASP A 135 -16.64 -35.15 -9.17
CA ASP A 135 -16.00 -36.47 -9.28
C ASP A 135 -14.96 -36.61 -8.16
N VAL A 136 -15.37 -37.20 -7.06
CA VAL A 136 -14.57 -37.34 -5.84
C VAL A 136 -13.36 -38.25 -6.03
N ASP A 137 -13.54 -39.34 -6.81
CA ASP A 137 -12.46 -40.30 -7.04
C ASP A 137 -11.37 -39.71 -7.94
N ASP A 138 -11.77 -39.04 -9.01
CA ASP A 138 -10.85 -38.28 -9.89
C ASP A 138 -10.10 -37.18 -9.11
N LEU A 139 -10.83 -36.45 -8.26
CA LEU A 139 -10.23 -35.43 -7.38
C LEU A 139 -9.15 -36.05 -6.47
N LYS A 140 -9.45 -37.09 -5.73
CA LYS A 140 -8.51 -37.78 -4.82
C LYS A 140 -7.28 -38.30 -5.54
N TYR A 141 -7.48 -38.92 -6.70
CA TYR A 141 -6.40 -39.46 -7.53
C TYR A 141 -5.43 -38.35 -7.97
N LYS A 142 -5.96 -37.28 -8.53
CA LYS A 142 -5.18 -36.14 -9.03
C LYS A 142 -4.45 -35.40 -7.92
N VAL A 143 -5.11 -35.16 -6.79
CA VAL A 143 -4.48 -34.52 -5.64
C VAL A 143 -3.33 -35.35 -5.09
N ARG A 144 -3.49 -36.66 -4.98
CA ARG A 144 -2.42 -37.59 -4.55
C ARG A 144 -1.21 -37.47 -5.47
N SER A 145 -1.42 -37.50 -6.78
CA SER A 145 -0.34 -37.36 -7.76
C SER A 145 0.39 -36.02 -7.66
N LEU A 146 -0.34 -34.91 -7.41
CA LEU A 146 0.28 -33.62 -7.19
C LEU A 146 1.17 -33.57 -5.93
N ILE A 147 0.70 -34.17 -4.84
CA ILE A 147 1.47 -34.26 -3.58
C ILE A 147 2.74 -35.08 -3.77
N GLU A 148 2.66 -36.22 -4.45
CA GLU A 148 3.81 -37.06 -4.78
C GLU A 148 4.86 -36.31 -5.63
N ASN A 149 4.40 -35.31 -6.40
CA ASN A 149 5.25 -34.40 -7.18
C ASN A 149 5.63 -33.08 -6.42
N GLY A 150 5.49 -33.08 -5.08
CA GLY A 150 5.99 -32.03 -4.22
C GLY A 150 5.09 -30.79 -4.06
N VAL A 151 3.82 -30.87 -4.46
CA VAL A 151 2.84 -29.80 -4.24
C VAL A 151 2.45 -29.75 -2.77
N LYS A 152 2.48 -28.53 -2.19
CA LYS A 152 2.14 -28.25 -0.79
C LYS A 152 0.93 -27.34 -0.63
N ALA A 153 0.57 -26.61 -1.69
CA ALA A 153 -0.57 -25.70 -1.69
C ALA A 153 -1.43 -25.90 -2.93
N LEU A 154 -2.75 -25.87 -2.75
CA LEU A 154 -3.73 -26.02 -3.82
C LEU A 154 -4.62 -24.79 -3.90
N ALA A 155 -4.69 -24.19 -5.08
CA ALA A 155 -5.71 -23.25 -5.45
C ALA A 155 -6.88 -23.98 -6.12
N ILE A 156 -8.11 -23.71 -5.70
CA ILE A 156 -9.32 -24.28 -6.32
C ILE A 156 -10.14 -23.11 -6.87
N CYS A 157 -10.35 -23.10 -8.18
CA CYS A 157 -11.21 -22.13 -8.84
C CYS A 157 -12.06 -22.86 -9.88
N LEU A 158 -13.34 -23.08 -9.52
CA LEU A 158 -14.28 -23.74 -10.42
C LEU A 158 -15.15 -22.73 -11.13
N ILE A 159 -15.56 -23.07 -12.37
CA ILE A 159 -16.45 -22.20 -13.14
C ILE A 159 -17.80 -22.04 -12.42
N ASN A 160 -18.33 -20.81 -12.40
CA ASN A 160 -19.60 -20.44 -11.76
C ASN A 160 -19.69 -20.73 -10.25
N SER A 161 -18.60 -21.03 -9.56
CA SER A 161 -18.60 -21.22 -8.09
C SER A 161 -19.06 -19.97 -7.32
N TYR A 162 -18.94 -18.78 -7.92
CA TYR A 162 -19.51 -17.54 -7.35
C TYR A 162 -21.03 -17.60 -7.17
N ALA A 163 -21.74 -18.37 -8.02
CA ALA A 163 -23.19 -18.56 -7.95
C ALA A 163 -23.57 -19.73 -7.02
N ASN A 164 -22.71 -20.76 -6.92
CA ASN A 164 -22.88 -21.88 -6.01
C ASN A 164 -21.50 -22.47 -5.64
N SER A 165 -21.09 -22.26 -4.40
CA SER A 165 -19.78 -22.66 -3.85
C SER A 165 -19.65 -24.13 -3.49
N SER A 166 -20.74 -24.92 -3.53
CA SER A 166 -20.79 -26.29 -2.96
C SER A 166 -19.67 -27.20 -3.45
N HIS A 167 -19.30 -27.17 -4.74
CA HIS A 167 -18.24 -28.01 -5.27
C HIS A 167 -16.84 -27.60 -4.76
N GLU A 168 -16.56 -26.28 -4.61
CA GLU A 168 -15.30 -25.84 -4.03
C GLU A 168 -15.20 -26.18 -2.55
N GLU A 169 -16.28 -25.99 -1.79
CA GLU A 169 -16.37 -26.33 -0.36
C GLU A 169 -16.23 -27.84 -0.13
N GLU A 170 -16.91 -28.67 -0.94
CA GLU A 170 -16.80 -30.10 -0.89
C GLU A 170 -15.39 -30.58 -1.26
N ALA A 171 -14.82 -30.07 -2.33
CA ALA A 171 -13.46 -30.41 -2.74
C ALA A 171 -12.44 -30.06 -1.64
N LYS A 172 -12.54 -28.86 -1.05
CA LYS A 172 -11.69 -28.43 0.07
C LYS A 172 -11.82 -29.39 1.25
N ARG A 173 -13.04 -29.70 1.70
CA ARG A 173 -13.28 -30.59 2.81
C ARG A 173 -12.68 -31.99 2.56
N ILE A 174 -12.87 -32.54 1.37
CA ILE A 174 -12.35 -33.89 1.00
C ILE A 174 -10.80 -33.86 1.02
N ILE A 175 -10.17 -32.78 0.52
CA ILE A 175 -8.71 -32.67 0.49
C ILE A 175 -8.16 -32.53 1.91
N GLU A 176 -8.73 -31.66 2.73
CA GLU A 176 -8.29 -31.45 4.12
C GLU A 176 -8.43 -32.73 4.97
N GLU A 177 -9.50 -33.50 4.78
CA GLU A 177 -9.72 -34.78 5.48
C GLU A 177 -8.74 -35.88 5.04
N ASN A 178 -8.40 -35.99 3.75
CA ASN A 178 -7.59 -37.08 3.22
C ASN A 178 -6.08 -36.71 3.06
N PHE A 179 -5.74 -35.42 2.99
CA PHE A 179 -4.40 -34.94 2.74
C PHE A 179 -4.07 -33.71 3.64
N PRO A 180 -4.01 -33.87 4.97
CA PRO A 180 -3.91 -32.76 5.92
C PRO A 180 -2.57 -31.99 5.84
N SER A 181 -1.58 -32.50 5.11
CA SER A 181 -0.31 -31.82 4.88
C SER A 181 -0.37 -30.73 3.80
N VAL A 182 -1.47 -30.66 3.03
CA VAL A 182 -1.63 -29.71 1.92
C VAL A 182 -2.53 -28.56 2.35
N GLN A 183 -2.09 -27.34 2.08
CA GLN A 183 -2.89 -26.15 2.31
C GLN A 183 -3.83 -25.91 1.13
N VAL A 184 -5.08 -25.59 1.40
CA VAL A 184 -6.10 -25.40 0.37
C VAL A 184 -6.68 -23.98 0.42
N SER A 185 -6.72 -23.34 -0.73
CA SER A 185 -7.41 -22.07 -0.94
C SER A 185 -8.52 -22.26 -1.98
N ILE A 186 -9.74 -21.86 -1.67
CA ILE A 186 -10.86 -21.86 -2.61
C ILE A 186 -11.23 -20.43 -2.99
N SER A 187 -11.65 -20.24 -4.24
CA SER A 187 -11.91 -18.90 -4.76
C SER A 187 -13.03 -18.17 -4.02
N THR A 188 -14.05 -18.91 -3.61
CA THR A 188 -15.27 -18.38 -2.97
C THR A 188 -15.09 -17.92 -1.53
N GLU A 189 -13.99 -18.30 -0.86
CA GLU A 189 -13.59 -17.73 0.44
C GLU A 189 -12.93 -16.34 0.31
N ILE A 190 -12.46 -15.99 -0.89
CA ILE A 190 -11.76 -14.72 -1.14
C ILE A 190 -12.71 -13.74 -1.84
N THR A 191 -13.36 -14.17 -2.92
CA THR A 191 -14.26 -13.33 -3.72
C THR A 191 -15.35 -14.15 -4.39
N LYS A 192 -16.58 -13.62 -4.44
CA LYS A 192 -17.72 -14.20 -5.15
C LYS A 192 -18.04 -13.41 -6.43
N GLU A 193 -17.00 -12.98 -7.15
CA GLU A 193 -17.14 -12.29 -8.44
C GLU A 193 -17.11 -13.25 -9.63
N TYR A 194 -17.84 -12.89 -10.70
CA TYR A 194 -18.00 -13.75 -11.89
C TYR A 194 -16.76 -13.84 -12.78
N ASN A 195 -15.81 -12.90 -12.65
CA ASN A 195 -14.61 -12.77 -13.49
C ASN A 195 -13.65 -13.95 -13.30
N GLU A 196 -13.74 -14.99 -14.13
CA GLU A 196 -12.99 -16.26 -13.93
C GLU A 196 -11.48 -16.10 -13.99
N TYR A 197 -10.93 -15.24 -14.86
CA TYR A 197 -9.48 -15.02 -14.95
C TYR A 197 -8.94 -14.34 -13.70
N GLU A 198 -9.53 -13.21 -13.33
CA GLU A 198 -9.10 -12.42 -12.18
C GLU A 198 -9.33 -13.21 -10.87
N ARG A 199 -10.44 -13.95 -10.77
CA ARG A 199 -10.73 -14.81 -9.62
C ARG A 199 -9.72 -15.97 -9.52
N THR A 200 -9.36 -16.60 -10.65
CA THR A 200 -8.34 -17.65 -10.69
C THR A 200 -6.97 -17.09 -10.32
N SER A 201 -6.58 -15.94 -10.87
CA SER A 201 -5.34 -15.25 -10.50
C SER A 201 -5.26 -14.97 -9.00
N THR A 202 -6.36 -14.50 -8.41
CA THR A 202 -6.43 -14.15 -6.99
C THR A 202 -6.27 -15.36 -6.08
N VAL A 203 -6.99 -16.46 -6.34
CA VAL A 203 -6.89 -17.67 -5.51
C VAL A 203 -5.53 -18.36 -5.68
N VAL A 204 -4.94 -18.28 -6.87
CA VAL A 204 -3.58 -18.77 -7.11
C VAL A 204 -2.56 -17.98 -6.28
N LEU A 205 -2.63 -16.64 -6.32
CA LEU A 205 -1.76 -15.82 -5.49
C LEU A 205 -1.97 -16.10 -4.00
N ASN A 206 -3.21 -16.29 -3.56
CA ASN A 206 -3.47 -16.67 -2.17
C ASN A 206 -2.80 -18.00 -1.83
N ALA A 207 -2.97 -19.05 -2.64
CA ALA A 207 -2.37 -20.36 -2.41
C ALA A 207 -0.83 -20.29 -2.36
N LEU A 208 -0.22 -19.50 -3.27
CA LEU A 208 1.24 -19.28 -3.30
C LEU A 208 1.75 -18.62 -2.01
N LEU A 209 0.96 -17.77 -1.40
CA LEU A 209 1.33 -17.04 -0.17
C LEU A 209 1.05 -17.84 1.11
N LEU A 210 0.15 -18.85 1.10
CA LEU A 210 -0.27 -19.57 2.30
C LEU A 210 0.91 -20.09 3.13
N HIS A 211 1.82 -20.84 2.50
CA HIS A 211 2.95 -21.43 3.21
C HIS A 211 3.91 -20.39 3.79
N ILE A 212 4.22 -19.36 3.01
CA ILE A 212 5.17 -18.30 3.38
C ILE A 212 4.61 -17.48 4.55
N MET A 213 3.36 -17.00 4.40
CA MET A 213 2.75 -16.16 5.41
C MET A 213 2.39 -16.93 6.69
N ASN A 214 1.96 -18.19 6.56
CA ASN A 214 1.69 -19.01 7.72
C ASN A 214 2.97 -19.24 8.56
N ARG A 215 4.07 -19.62 7.91
CA ARG A 215 5.37 -19.80 8.58
C ARG A 215 5.83 -18.50 9.25
N TYR A 216 5.77 -17.40 8.52
CA TYR A 216 6.18 -16.09 9.02
C TYR A 216 5.38 -15.66 10.26
N LEU A 217 4.04 -15.75 10.17
CA LEU A 217 3.16 -15.29 11.24
C LEU A 217 3.22 -16.20 12.48
N VAL A 218 3.36 -17.52 12.31
CA VAL A 218 3.56 -18.44 13.45
C VAL A 218 4.87 -18.11 14.16
N ASP A 219 5.98 -17.96 13.43
CA ASP A 219 7.27 -17.60 14.01
C ASP A 219 7.22 -16.25 14.72
N LEU A 220 6.55 -15.26 14.13
CA LEU A 220 6.35 -13.95 14.79
C LEU A 220 5.52 -14.08 16.07
N GLU A 221 4.40 -14.81 16.04
CA GLU A 221 3.54 -15.04 17.21
C GLU A 221 4.32 -15.73 18.35
N GLU A 222 5.14 -16.73 18.06
CA GLU A 222 6.00 -17.40 19.04
C GLU A 222 7.01 -16.42 19.66
N LYS A 223 7.69 -15.61 18.84
CA LYS A 223 8.66 -14.63 19.31
C LYS A 223 8.03 -13.53 20.18
N ILE A 224 6.87 -13.00 19.81
CA ILE A 224 6.19 -11.98 20.63
C ILE A 224 5.59 -12.57 21.91
N ALA A 225 5.15 -13.83 21.90
CA ALA A 225 4.71 -14.52 23.11
C ALA A 225 5.86 -14.65 24.13
N PHE A 226 7.09 -14.91 23.65
CA PHE A 226 8.29 -14.93 24.50
C PHE A 226 8.55 -13.55 25.14
N LEU A 227 8.17 -12.46 24.49
CA LEU A 227 8.23 -11.10 25.04
C LEU A 227 7.07 -10.77 26.00
N ARG A 228 6.21 -11.74 26.34
CA ARG A 228 5.03 -11.62 27.23
C ARG A 228 3.97 -10.62 26.71
N PHE A 229 3.82 -10.53 25.40
CA PHE A 229 2.76 -9.71 24.83
C PHE A 229 1.38 -10.34 25.10
N PRO A 230 0.45 -9.63 25.81
CA PRO A 230 -0.84 -10.19 26.20
C PRO A 230 -1.94 -9.99 25.16
N GLY A 231 -1.71 -9.11 24.19
CA GLY A 231 -2.74 -8.66 23.25
C GLY A 231 -2.89 -9.53 22.00
N LYS A 232 -3.56 -9.00 21.01
CA LYS A 232 -3.76 -9.67 19.71
C LYS A 232 -2.84 -9.08 18.65
N LEU A 233 -2.20 -9.95 17.86
CA LEU A 233 -1.48 -9.56 16.64
C LEU A 233 -2.51 -9.31 15.53
N MET A 234 -2.52 -8.08 15.03
CA MET A 234 -3.38 -7.62 13.94
C MET A 234 -2.51 -7.26 12.74
N LEU A 235 -3.01 -7.47 11.53
CA LEU A 235 -2.34 -7.05 10.31
C LEU A 235 -3.16 -5.99 9.59
N ILE A 236 -2.47 -5.10 8.87
CA ILE A 236 -3.10 -4.17 7.93
C ILE A 236 -3.42 -4.93 6.65
N GLN A 237 -4.61 -4.70 6.11
CA GLN A 237 -5.03 -5.17 4.79
C GLN A 237 -4.77 -4.14 3.70
N SER A 238 -4.74 -4.60 2.46
CA SER A 238 -4.64 -3.74 1.26
C SER A 238 -5.72 -2.66 1.17
N ASN A 239 -6.90 -2.87 1.78
CA ASN A 239 -8.03 -1.94 1.81
C ASN A 239 -7.97 -0.90 2.95
N GLY A 240 -6.94 -0.92 3.79
CA GLY A 240 -6.79 -0.03 4.95
C GLY A 240 -7.41 -0.56 6.24
N GLY A 241 -8.01 -1.73 6.24
CA GLY A 241 -8.60 -2.33 7.42
C GLY A 241 -7.64 -3.20 8.23
N LEU A 242 -8.00 -3.45 9.50
CA LEU A 242 -7.36 -4.44 10.35
C LEU A 242 -7.95 -5.82 10.12
N MET A 243 -7.09 -6.85 10.22
CA MET A 243 -7.47 -8.26 10.28
C MET A 243 -6.64 -8.99 11.32
N THR A 244 -7.18 -10.07 11.90
CA THR A 244 -6.43 -10.92 12.82
C THR A 244 -5.33 -11.71 12.09
N SER A 245 -4.24 -12.05 12.78
CA SER A 245 -3.19 -12.93 12.25
C SER A 245 -3.73 -14.30 11.81
N PHE A 246 -4.72 -14.82 12.55
CA PHE A 246 -5.41 -16.05 12.19
C PHE A 246 -6.04 -16.00 10.79
N LEU A 247 -6.69 -14.88 10.46
CA LEU A 247 -7.30 -14.70 9.15
C LEU A 247 -6.26 -14.42 8.07
N ALA A 248 -5.22 -13.63 8.38
CA ALA A 248 -4.12 -13.37 7.47
C ALA A 248 -3.38 -14.65 7.04
N ARG A 249 -3.37 -15.69 7.90
CA ARG A 249 -2.84 -17.00 7.55
C ARG A 249 -3.74 -17.78 6.58
N LYS A 250 -5.05 -17.51 6.56
CA LYS A 250 -6.02 -18.15 5.65
C LYS A 250 -6.13 -17.44 4.31
N ILE A 251 -6.15 -16.11 4.34
CA ILE A 251 -6.30 -15.28 3.14
C ILE A 251 -5.18 -14.22 3.06
N PRO A 252 -3.91 -14.66 2.96
CA PRO A 252 -2.76 -13.77 2.96
C PRO A 252 -2.73 -12.77 1.79
N VAL A 253 -3.46 -13.03 0.72
CA VAL A 253 -3.56 -12.12 -0.43
C VAL A 253 -4.02 -10.70 -0.03
N HIS A 254 -4.83 -10.58 1.05
CA HIS A 254 -5.26 -9.28 1.59
C HIS A 254 -4.15 -8.47 2.27
N THR A 255 -2.98 -9.06 2.53
CA THR A 255 -1.84 -8.35 3.15
C THR A 255 -0.87 -7.73 2.13
N ILE A 256 -1.15 -7.90 0.83
CA ILE A 256 -0.30 -7.34 -0.24
C ILE A 256 -0.31 -5.81 -0.15
N ASN A 257 0.88 -5.19 -0.25
CA ASN A 257 1.10 -3.74 -0.13
C ASN A 257 0.65 -3.12 1.20
N SER A 258 0.46 -3.90 2.27
CA SER A 258 -0.04 -3.41 3.55
C SER A 258 0.84 -2.34 4.22
N GLY A 259 2.15 -2.33 3.98
CA GLY A 259 3.06 -1.28 4.46
C GLY A 259 2.71 0.11 3.91
N LEU A 260 2.45 0.19 2.60
CA LEU A 260 2.10 1.45 1.93
C LEU A 260 0.79 2.05 2.46
N VAL A 261 -0.16 1.19 2.79
CA VAL A 261 -1.48 1.61 3.30
C VAL A 261 -1.39 2.39 4.62
N GLY A 262 -0.38 2.13 5.44
CA GLY A 262 -0.14 2.90 6.66
C GLY A 262 -0.01 4.41 6.39
N GLY A 263 0.62 4.78 5.28
CA GLY A 263 0.80 6.16 4.86
C GLY A 263 -0.52 6.89 4.65
N ILE A 264 -1.43 6.36 3.84
CA ILE A 264 -2.73 7.00 3.58
C ILE A 264 -3.60 7.10 4.83
N LEU A 265 -3.53 6.10 5.72
CA LEU A 265 -4.23 6.16 7.00
C LEU A 265 -3.70 7.30 7.87
N ALA A 266 -2.37 7.51 7.86
CA ALA A 266 -1.74 8.64 8.54
C ALA A 266 -2.14 9.98 7.92
N VAL A 267 -2.11 10.11 6.59
CA VAL A 267 -2.52 11.32 5.86
C VAL A 267 -3.97 11.67 6.17
N ARG A 268 -4.88 10.68 6.07
CA ARG A 268 -6.31 10.86 6.40
C ARG A 268 -6.51 11.33 7.85
N THR A 269 -5.80 10.70 8.78
CA THR A 269 -5.93 11.02 10.21
C THR A 269 -5.37 12.41 10.51
N LEU A 270 -4.23 12.76 9.92
CA LEU A 270 -3.65 14.10 10.01
C LEU A 270 -4.62 15.15 9.45
N GLY A 271 -5.23 14.89 8.29
CA GLY A 271 -6.25 15.76 7.72
C GLY A 271 -7.42 16.01 8.67
N ARG A 272 -7.92 14.95 9.32
CA ARG A 272 -9.01 15.08 10.31
C ARG A 272 -8.59 15.90 11.53
N ILE A 273 -7.37 15.72 12.03
CA ILE A 273 -6.84 16.48 13.18
C ILE A 273 -6.67 17.95 12.82
N LEU A 274 -6.19 18.27 11.62
CA LEU A 274 -5.92 19.64 11.17
C LEU A 274 -7.13 20.31 10.50
N GLY A 275 -8.24 19.60 10.31
CA GLY A 275 -9.43 20.14 9.62
C GLY A 275 -9.23 20.34 8.11
N LEU A 276 -8.42 19.49 7.48
CA LEU A 276 -8.12 19.53 6.04
C LEU A 276 -8.84 18.39 5.32
N ASP A 277 -9.44 18.68 4.18
CA ASP A 277 -10.31 17.75 3.47
C ASP A 277 -9.59 17.05 2.32
N ASP A 278 -8.73 17.78 1.60
CA ASP A 278 -8.08 17.32 0.36
C ASP A 278 -6.57 17.34 0.51
N LEU A 279 -5.96 16.13 0.48
CA LEU A 279 -4.55 15.94 0.76
C LEU A 279 -3.90 15.03 -0.26
N ILE A 280 -2.66 15.33 -0.63
CA ILE A 280 -1.76 14.44 -1.37
C ILE A 280 -0.75 13.88 -0.38
N GLY A 281 -0.75 12.56 -0.16
CA GLY A 281 0.31 11.86 0.53
C GLY A 281 1.48 11.64 -0.43
N ALA A 282 2.69 11.95 0.03
CA ALA A 282 3.94 11.80 -0.72
C ALA A 282 4.98 11.10 0.17
N ASP A 283 5.01 9.77 0.08
CA ASP A 283 5.95 8.92 0.82
C ASP A 283 7.20 8.64 -0.01
N MET A 284 8.36 9.08 0.46
CA MET A 284 9.63 8.71 -0.16
C MET A 284 10.48 7.91 0.82
N GLY A 285 10.57 6.64 0.56
CA GLY A 285 11.45 5.70 1.24
C GLY A 285 12.83 5.57 0.58
N GLY A 286 13.50 4.44 0.85
CA GLY A 286 14.77 4.11 0.20
C GLY A 286 14.63 3.59 -1.23
N THR A 287 13.50 2.97 -1.58
CA THR A 287 13.31 2.22 -2.84
C THR A 287 12.25 2.80 -3.75
N SER A 288 11.22 3.44 -3.20
CA SER A 288 10.05 3.93 -3.91
C SER A 288 9.67 5.35 -3.51
N PHE A 289 8.85 5.95 -4.34
CA PHE A 289 8.04 7.12 -4.03
C PHE A 289 6.58 6.74 -4.30
N ASP A 290 5.76 6.86 -3.27
CA ASP A 290 4.39 6.42 -3.26
C ASP A 290 3.47 7.63 -3.11
N VAL A 291 2.43 7.69 -3.97
CA VAL A 291 1.48 8.79 -4.02
C VAL A 291 0.09 8.29 -3.67
N GLU A 292 -0.58 9.01 -2.82
CA GLU A 292 -1.89 8.69 -2.27
C GLU A 292 -2.78 9.95 -2.24
N LEU A 293 -4.09 9.77 -2.41
CA LEU A 293 -5.04 10.87 -2.35
C LEU A 293 -6.07 10.68 -1.22
N VAL A 294 -6.29 11.74 -0.47
CA VAL A 294 -7.45 11.92 0.41
C VAL A 294 -8.31 13.02 -0.17
N ILE A 295 -9.57 12.72 -0.46
CA ILE A 295 -10.54 13.64 -1.03
C ILE A 295 -11.76 13.65 -0.12
N GLY A 296 -12.18 14.83 0.33
CA GLY A 296 -13.31 14.96 1.25
C GLY A 296 -13.13 14.15 2.54
N LYS A 297 -11.91 14.08 3.09
CA LYS A 297 -11.53 13.32 4.31
C LYS A 297 -11.50 11.79 4.15
N ASN A 298 -11.66 11.26 2.94
CA ASN A 298 -11.65 9.84 2.68
C ASN A 298 -10.61 9.49 1.60
N TYR A 299 -10.11 8.26 1.65
CA TYR A 299 -9.29 7.69 0.57
C TYR A 299 -10.14 6.79 -0.32
N GLU A 300 -9.77 6.70 -1.59
CA GLU A 300 -10.42 5.82 -2.54
C GLU A 300 -9.87 4.39 -2.45
N THR A 301 -10.75 3.41 -2.70
CA THR A 301 -10.36 2.02 -2.88
C THR A 301 -10.75 1.56 -4.28
N THR A 302 -9.88 0.78 -4.90
CA THR A 302 -10.18 0.08 -6.14
C THR A 302 -10.69 -1.33 -5.84
N PRO A 303 -11.69 -1.86 -6.55
CA PRO A 303 -12.17 -3.22 -6.35
C PRO A 303 -11.17 -4.30 -6.78
N MET A 304 -10.18 -3.93 -7.57
CA MET A 304 -9.16 -4.83 -8.10
C MET A 304 -7.82 -4.10 -8.17
N MET A 305 -6.78 -4.72 -7.62
CA MET A 305 -5.41 -4.24 -7.79
C MET A 305 -4.63 -5.10 -8.79
N ARG A 306 -3.46 -4.61 -9.22
CA ARG A 306 -2.53 -5.37 -10.07
C ARG A 306 -1.14 -5.35 -9.45
N ILE A 307 -0.51 -6.52 -9.40
CA ILE A 307 0.88 -6.61 -8.93
C ILE A 307 1.81 -6.86 -10.12
N LYS A 308 2.79 -5.96 -10.27
CA LYS A 308 3.81 -6.07 -11.33
C LYS A 308 5.00 -6.87 -10.83
N THR A 309 5.44 -7.81 -11.64
CA THR A 309 6.63 -8.63 -11.43
C THR A 309 7.41 -8.73 -12.74
N PRO A 310 8.66 -9.18 -12.74
CA PRO A 310 9.39 -9.39 -13.98
C PRO A 310 8.67 -10.32 -14.98
N SER A 311 7.94 -11.33 -14.49
CA SER A 311 7.22 -12.31 -15.32
C SER A 311 5.79 -11.88 -15.69
N SER A 312 5.21 -10.91 -14.97
CA SER A 312 3.86 -10.41 -15.28
C SER A 312 3.83 -9.42 -16.45
N GLY A 313 4.99 -8.98 -16.93
CA GLY A 313 5.06 -7.92 -17.92
C GLY A 313 4.44 -6.59 -17.43
N PRO A 314 4.09 -5.68 -18.37
CA PRO A 314 3.56 -4.37 -18.03
C PRO A 314 2.16 -4.42 -17.41
N ASP A 315 1.38 -5.48 -17.68
CA ASP A 315 -0.02 -5.62 -17.25
C ASP A 315 -0.14 -5.94 -15.75
N GLY A 316 0.83 -6.65 -15.19
CA GLY A 316 0.73 -7.18 -13.83
C GLY A 316 -0.32 -8.30 -13.71
N TYR A 317 -0.26 -9.06 -12.62
CA TYR A 317 -1.28 -10.04 -12.27
C TYR A 317 -2.46 -9.35 -11.59
N PRO A 318 -3.71 -9.58 -12.04
CA PRO A 318 -4.88 -9.01 -11.39
C PRO A 318 -5.19 -9.74 -10.07
N ILE A 319 -5.63 -8.98 -9.09
CA ILE A 319 -6.04 -9.46 -7.77
C ILE A 319 -7.39 -8.84 -7.44
N LEU A 320 -8.44 -9.64 -7.39
CA LEU A 320 -9.81 -9.24 -7.06
C LEU A 320 -9.97 -9.12 -5.54
N ILE A 321 -9.33 -8.12 -4.98
CA ILE A 321 -9.53 -7.68 -3.60
C ILE A 321 -9.62 -6.15 -3.59
N PRO A 322 -10.44 -5.57 -2.71
CA PRO A 322 -10.42 -4.15 -2.48
C PRO A 322 -9.05 -3.72 -1.96
N ALA A 323 -8.49 -2.70 -2.56
CA ALA A 323 -7.20 -2.14 -2.17
C ALA A 323 -7.25 -0.62 -2.22
N VAL A 324 -6.47 0.04 -1.36
CA VAL A 324 -6.27 1.48 -1.46
C VAL A 324 -5.60 1.81 -2.79
N ASP A 325 -6.06 2.87 -3.43
CA ASP A 325 -5.51 3.33 -4.71
C ASP A 325 -4.22 4.11 -4.46
N ILE A 326 -3.08 3.44 -4.65
CA ILE A 326 -1.73 3.97 -4.42
C ILE A 326 -0.95 3.88 -5.73
N HIS A 327 -0.30 4.97 -6.12
CA HIS A 327 0.60 4.99 -7.27
C HIS A 327 2.06 5.01 -6.82
N ALA A 328 2.75 3.90 -7.04
CA ALA A 328 4.14 3.70 -6.65
C ALA A 328 5.07 3.79 -7.86
N ILE A 329 6.15 4.55 -7.74
CA ILE A 329 7.24 4.58 -8.72
C ILE A 329 8.56 4.19 -8.08
N GLY A 330 9.46 3.59 -8.86
CA GLY A 330 10.79 3.15 -8.40
C GLY A 330 11.79 4.30 -8.26
N THR A 331 11.40 5.39 -7.57
CA THR A 331 12.24 6.56 -7.32
C THR A 331 12.32 6.81 -5.82
N GLY A 332 13.37 6.35 -5.16
CA GLY A 332 13.61 6.54 -3.73
C GLY A 332 15.03 7.02 -3.46
N GLY A 333 15.42 7.11 -2.18
CA GLY A 333 16.76 7.54 -1.79
C GLY A 333 17.89 6.64 -2.33
N GLY A 334 17.64 5.34 -2.49
CA GLY A 334 18.57 4.38 -3.07
C GLY A 334 18.46 4.21 -4.59
N SER A 335 17.63 5.00 -5.29
CA SER A 335 17.54 4.91 -6.76
C SER A 335 18.86 5.25 -7.41
N ILE A 336 19.30 4.34 -8.30
CA ILE A 336 20.59 4.42 -8.98
C ILE A 336 20.47 5.39 -10.15
N ALA A 337 21.46 6.31 -10.25
CA ALA A 337 21.66 7.14 -11.42
C ALA A 337 22.56 6.42 -12.41
N TRP A 338 22.14 6.32 -13.67
CA TRP A 338 22.84 5.59 -14.72
C TRP A 338 22.68 6.25 -16.08
N ILE A 339 23.58 5.94 -17.00
CA ILE A 339 23.62 6.54 -18.33
C ILE A 339 23.27 5.46 -19.35
N ASP A 340 22.34 5.76 -20.24
CA ASP A 340 21.93 4.81 -21.27
C ASP A 340 22.84 4.87 -22.52
N ALA A 341 22.55 3.99 -23.50
CA ALA A 341 23.30 3.92 -24.75
C ALA A 341 23.19 5.20 -25.63
N THR A 342 22.21 6.06 -25.33
CA THR A 342 22.04 7.35 -26.03
C THR A 342 22.69 8.51 -25.29
N SER A 343 23.45 8.22 -24.23
CA SER A 343 24.10 9.22 -23.35
C SER A 343 23.10 10.04 -22.54
N ALA A 344 21.90 9.53 -22.29
CA ALA A 344 20.94 10.20 -21.39
C ALA A 344 21.12 9.68 -19.94
N LEU A 345 21.08 10.64 -18.98
CA LEU A 345 21.11 10.33 -17.57
C LEU A 345 19.70 9.93 -17.09
N HIS A 346 19.62 8.81 -16.40
CA HIS A 346 18.42 8.29 -15.77
C HIS A 346 18.59 8.13 -14.27
N VAL A 347 17.48 8.16 -13.51
CA VAL A 347 17.44 7.87 -12.09
C VAL A 347 16.35 6.85 -11.82
N GLY A 348 16.75 5.68 -11.29
CA GLY A 348 15.83 4.55 -11.16
C GLY A 348 15.52 3.86 -12.52
N PRO A 349 14.56 2.93 -12.60
CA PRO A 349 13.82 2.33 -11.47
C PRO A 349 14.68 1.38 -10.62
N MET A 350 15.92 1.10 -11.03
CA MET A 350 16.86 0.27 -10.26
C MET A 350 17.24 0.96 -8.96
N SER A 351 17.22 0.18 -7.87
CA SER A 351 17.60 0.67 -6.54
C SER A 351 18.74 -0.17 -5.96
N ALA A 352 19.64 0.51 -5.25
CA ALA A 352 20.68 -0.15 -4.46
C ALA A 352 20.10 -0.90 -3.23
N ALA A 353 18.81 -0.72 -2.93
CA ALA A 353 18.08 -1.33 -1.81
C ALA A 353 18.76 -1.13 -0.45
N ALA A 354 18.59 -2.09 0.48
CA ALA A 354 19.28 -2.08 1.79
C ALA A 354 20.70 -2.66 1.70
N SER A 355 20.90 -3.58 0.78
CA SER A 355 22.17 -4.28 0.51
C SER A 355 22.34 -4.45 -1.01
N PRO A 356 23.45 -3.95 -1.59
CA PRO A 356 24.56 -3.30 -0.92
C PRO A 356 24.26 -1.89 -0.38
N GLY A 357 23.18 -1.25 -0.80
CA GLY A 357 22.78 0.11 -0.44
C GLY A 357 23.54 1.20 -1.20
N PRO A 358 23.18 2.49 -0.98
CA PRO A 358 23.94 3.64 -1.45
C PRO A 358 25.44 3.52 -1.17
N ALA A 359 26.27 4.07 -2.05
CA ALA A 359 27.74 3.99 -1.89
C ALA A 359 28.20 4.54 -0.54
N ALA A 360 27.59 5.62 -0.07
CA ALA A 360 27.86 6.22 1.23
C ALA A 360 27.71 5.25 2.42
N TYR A 361 26.90 4.21 2.30
CA TYR A 361 26.69 3.25 3.41
C TYR A 361 27.91 2.34 3.67
N GLY A 362 28.86 2.29 2.72
CA GLY A 362 30.07 1.50 2.89
C GLY A 362 29.87 -0.02 2.98
N ARG A 363 28.75 -0.50 2.42
CA ARG A 363 28.36 -1.93 2.42
C ARG A 363 28.60 -2.64 1.08
N GLY A 364 29.43 -2.03 0.22
CA GLY A 364 29.77 -2.57 -1.11
C GLY A 364 29.02 -1.95 -2.28
N GLY A 365 28.10 -1.00 -2.04
CA GLY A 365 27.50 -0.18 -3.10
C GLY A 365 28.56 0.70 -3.77
N THR A 366 28.52 0.80 -5.10
CA THR A 366 29.46 1.61 -5.88
C THR A 366 28.77 2.54 -6.86
N GLU A 367 27.49 2.31 -7.15
CA GLU A 367 26.73 3.13 -8.08
C GLU A 367 26.17 4.38 -7.40
N PRO A 368 26.15 5.54 -8.10
CA PRO A 368 25.63 6.78 -7.53
C PRO A 368 24.12 6.68 -7.31
N THR A 369 23.66 7.12 -6.14
CA THR A 369 22.23 7.14 -5.79
C THR A 369 21.75 8.54 -5.45
N VAL A 370 20.43 8.71 -5.32
CA VAL A 370 19.80 9.96 -4.84
C VAL A 370 20.34 10.34 -3.45
N THR A 371 20.58 9.37 -2.56
CA THR A 371 21.18 9.60 -1.23
C THR A 371 22.61 10.11 -1.36
N ASP A 372 23.44 9.51 -2.23
CA ASP A 372 24.81 9.93 -2.45
C ASP A 372 24.84 11.36 -3.03
N ALA A 373 23.95 11.68 -3.96
CA ALA A 373 23.82 13.02 -4.52
C ALA A 373 23.48 14.06 -3.44
N ASN A 374 22.52 13.78 -2.56
CA ASN A 374 22.14 14.69 -1.47
C ASN A 374 23.27 14.88 -0.43
N LEU A 375 24.10 13.87 -0.18
CA LEU A 375 25.31 13.99 0.66
C LEU A 375 26.34 14.90 0.00
N VAL A 376 26.61 14.71 -1.29
CA VAL A 376 27.55 15.55 -2.06
C VAL A 376 27.11 17.00 -2.08
N LEU A 377 25.80 17.26 -2.23
CA LEU A 377 25.20 18.59 -2.23
C LEU A 377 25.18 19.28 -0.83
N GLY A 378 25.62 18.58 0.24
CA GLY A 378 25.58 19.10 1.61
C GLY A 378 24.17 19.16 2.21
N ARG A 379 23.16 18.58 1.58
CA ARG A 379 21.76 18.56 2.06
C ARG A 379 21.55 17.59 3.20
N LEU A 380 22.34 16.53 3.26
CA LEU A 380 22.38 15.55 4.35
C LEU A 380 23.67 15.66 5.13
N GLU A 381 23.60 15.48 6.46
CA GLU A 381 24.75 15.46 7.34
C GLU A 381 25.15 14.01 7.67
N ALA A 382 26.38 13.64 7.30
CA ALA A 382 26.86 12.27 7.46
C ALA A 382 26.94 11.83 8.93
N SER A 383 27.24 12.74 9.84
CA SER A 383 27.33 12.46 11.28
C SER A 383 25.97 12.32 11.97
N ASN A 384 24.88 12.81 11.32
CA ASN A 384 23.53 12.78 11.87
C ASN A 384 22.64 11.68 11.25
N PHE A 385 23.18 10.83 10.38
CA PHE A 385 22.39 9.81 9.69
C PHE A 385 21.82 8.80 10.70
N LEU A 386 20.47 8.62 10.69
CA LEU A 386 19.73 7.90 11.74
C LEU A 386 20.06 8.37 13.17
N GLY A 387 20.17 9.71 13.38
CA GLY A 387 20.53 10.26 14.66
C GLY A 387 21.97 9.92 15.10
N GLY A 388 22.88 9.67 14.15
CA GLY A 388 24.27 9.28 14.39
C GLY A 388 24.50 7.78 14.62
N GLU A 389 23.45 6.97 14.55
CA GLU A 389 23.54 5.51 14.78
C GLU A 389 24.09 4.77 13.55
N MET A 390 23.97 5.34 12.38
CA MET A 390 24.54 4.80 11.15
C MET A 390 25.64 5.72 10.64
N ARG A 391 26.86 5.20 10.61
CA ARG A 391 27.98 5.91 9.99
C ARG A 391 27.88 5.79 8.48
N VAL A 392 27.85 6.94 7.79
CA VAL A 392 27.96 7.02 6.34
C VAL A 392 29.25 7.72 5.94
N ASN A 393 29.79 7.37 4.80
CA ASN A 393 31.06 7.92 4.32
C ASN A 393 30.84 8.84 3.09
N PRO A 394 30.97 10.19 3.25
CA PRO A 394 30.78 11.12 2.15
C PRO A 394 31.76 10.91 0.99
N GLU A 395 32.97 10.38 1.24
CA GLU A 395 33.96 10.18 0.19
C GLU A 395 33.53 9.05 -0.77
N PHE A 396 32.80 8.02 -0.26
CA PHE A 396 32.23 7.01 -1.13
C PHE A 396 31.11 7.57 -2.00
N ALA A 397 30.28 8.47 -1.45
CA ALA A 397 29.28 9.21 -2.23
C ALA A 397 29.93 10.05 -3.34
N LYS A 398 30.97 10.83 -3.02
CA LYS A 398 31.72 11.61 -4.00
C LYS A 398 32.31 10.73 -5.09
N THR A 399 32.91 9.60 -4.72
CA THR A 399 33.50 8.63 -5.68
C THR A 399 32.44 8.05 -6.61
N ALA A 400 31.24 7.73 -6.10
CA ALA A 400 30.16 7.22 -6.91
C ALA A 400 29.61 8.28 -7.87
N VAL A 401 29.29 9.49 -7.38
CA VAL A 401 28.78 10.61 -8.21
C VAL A 401 29.80 11.07 -9.23
N LYS A 402 31.12 10.95 -8.93
CA LYS A 402 32.19 11.29 -9.86
C LYS A 402 32.12 10.52 -11.17
N LYS A 403 31.54 9.32 -11.22
CA LYS A 403 31.33 8.57 -12.48
C LYS A 403 30.46 9.37 -13.47
N ILE A 404 29.42 10.05 -12.96
CA ILE A 404 28.55 10.92 -13.78
C ILE A 404 29.25 12.21 -14.16
N SER A 405 29.95 12.86 -13.19
CA SER A 405 30.75 14.06 -13.40
C SER A 405 31.81 13.85 -14.48
N ASP A 406 32.60 12.77 -14.39
CA ASP A 406 33.64 12.44 -15.36
C ASP A 406 33.06 12.15 -16.76
N TYR A 407 31.94 11.44 -16.85
CA TYR A 407 31.31 11.10 -18.13
C TYR A 407 30.88 12.35 -18.91
N TYR A 408 30.23 13.30 -18.23
CA TYR A 408 29.74 14.53 -18.85
C TYR A 408 30.76 15.69 -18.80
N SER A 409 31.95 15.50 -18.21
CA SER A 409 32.99 16.53 -18.03
C SER A 409 32.43 17.78 -17.32
N MET A 410 31.62 17.59 -16.26
CA MET A 410 30.99 18.64 -15.46
C MET A 410 31.49 18.64 -14.02
N ASP A 411 31.24 19.74 -13.29
CA ASP A 411 31.54 19.78 -11.85
C ASP A 411 30.79 18.73 -11.04
N LEU A 412 31.39 18.28 -9.94
CA LEU A 412 30.82 17.23 -9.08
C LEU A 412 29.47 17.65 -8.46
N LEU A 413 29.34 18.93 -8.06
CA LEU A 413 28.10 19.47 -7.50
C LEU A 413 27.02 19.60 -8.58
N GLU A 414 27.39 19.98 -9.79
CA GLU A 414 26.49 20.04 -10.94
C GLU A 414 25.98 18.63 -11.30
N ALA A 415 26.85 17.61 -11.29
CA ALA A 415 26.48 16.23 -11.53
C ALA A 415 25.51 15.71 -10.46
N ALA A 416 25.79 15.99 -9.18
CA ALA A 416 24.91 15.62 -8.08
C ALA A 416 23.54 16.32 -8.17
N GLU A 417 23.50 17.61 -8.50
CA GLU A 417 22.26 18.34 -8.71
C GLU A 417 21.49 17.82 -9.93
N GLY A 418 22.20 17.42 -10.99
CA GLY A 418 21.63 16.77 -12.18
C GLY A 418 20.82 15.51 -11.83
N ILE A 419 21.33 14.67 -10.92
CA ILE A 419 20.61 13.50 -10.42
C ILE A 419 19.28 13.94 -9.75
N ILE A 420 19.32 14.97 -8.92
CA ILE A 420 18.10 15.45 -8.23
C ILE A 420 17.12 16.11 -9.21
N LYS A 421 17.62 16.84 -10.21
CA LYS A 421 16.80 17.47 -11.28
C LYS A 421 16.09 16.45 -12.17
N ILE A 422 16.47 15.18 -12.15
CA ILE A 422 15.76 14.09 -12.82
C ILE A 422 14.79 13.39 -11.83
N ALA A 423 15.22 13.17 -10.60
CA ALA A 423 14.41 12.50 -9.61
C ALA A 423 13.15 13.30 -9.21
N ALA A 424 13.28 14.61 -8.96
CA ALA A 424 12.17 15.44 -8.50
C ALA A 424 11.03 15.58 -9.53
N PRO A 425 11.27 15.84 -10.83
CA PRO A 425 10.22 15.81 -11.85
C PRO A 425 9.57 14.42 -12.03
N SER A 426 10.31 13.32 -11.85
CA SER A 426 9.73 11.98 -11.89
C SER A 426 8.72 11.77 -10.77
N MET A 427 9.03 12.22 -9.55
CA MET A 427 8.10 12.23 -8.42
C MET A 427 6.90 13.15 -8.65
N ALA A 428 7.12 14.36 -9.21
CA ALA A 428 6.04 15.26 -9.59
C ALA A 428 5.12 14.63 -10.67
N SER A 429 5.68 13.89 -11.62
CA SER A 429 4.90 13.16 -12.63
C SER A 429 4.02 12.07 -12.01
N ALA A 430 4.50 11.36 -10.98
CA ALA A 430 3.67 10.40 -10.26
C ALA A 430 2.46 11.07 -9.59
N ILE A 431 2.62 12.26 -9.04
CA ILE A 431 1.51 13.05 -8.49
C ILE A 431 0.55 13.48 -9.62
N ARG A 432 1.07 13.90 -10.79
CA ARG A 432 0.22 14.24 -11.95
C ARG A 432 -0.62 13.05 -12.42
N THR A 433 -0.07 11.84 -12.40
CA THR A 433 -0.82 10.62 -12.75
C THR A 433 -2.00 10.38 -11.82
N MET A 434 -1.85 10.66 -10.53
CA MET A 434 -2.93 10.52 -9.55
C MET A 434 -3.92 11.69 -9.56
N THR A 435 -3.54 12.84 -10.08
CA THR A 435 -4.32 14.09 -10.04
C THR A 435 -4.74 14.54 -11.44
N VAL A 436 -3.84 15.12 -12.21
CA VAL A 436 -4.14 15.78 -13.52
C VAL A 436 -4.75 14.79 -14.52
N GLU A 437 -4.22 13.57 -14.61
CA GLU A 437 -4.76 12.53 -15.50
C GLU A 437 -6.17 12.08 -15.11
N ARG A 438 -6.61 12.41 -13.89
CA ARG A 438 -7.96 12.13 -13.35
C ARG A 438 -8.85 13.38 -13.32
N GLY A 439 -8.40 14.50 -13.90
CA GLY A 439 -9.14 15.76 -13.91
C GLY A 439 -9.10 16.52 -12.56
N ILE A 440 -8.12 16.24 -11.69
CA ILE A 440 -7.96 16.87 -10.39
C ILE A 440 -6.80 17.86 -10.47
N ASP A 441 -6.97 19.09 -9.93
CA ASP A 441 -5.90 20.07 -9.85
C ASP A 441 -5.09 19.90 -8.56
N PRO A 442 -3.79 19.51 -8.62
CA PRO A 442 -2.97 19.32 -7.42
C PRO A 442 -2.76 20.62 -6.61
N ARG A 443 -2.98 21.81 -7.19
CA ARG A 443 -2.83 23.10 -6.51
C ARG A 443 -3.90 23.36 -5.46
N ASP A 444 -5.03 22.67 -5.55
CA ASP A 444 -6.12 22.76 -4.57
C ASP A 444 -5.85 21.92 -3.30
N PHE A 445 -4.85 21.06 -3.35
CA PHE A 445 -4.50 20.15 -2.28
C PHE A 445 -3.38 20.64 -1.36
N VAL A 446 -3.33 20.08 -0.17
CA VAL A 446 -2.17 20.19 0.73
C VAL A 446 -1.32 18.93 0.57
N MET A 447 -0.03 19.07 0.25
CA MET A 447 0.87 17.93 0.16
C MET A 447 1.41 17.57 1.54
N VAL A 448 1.22 16.33 1.97
CA VAL A 448 1.82 15.76 3.19
C VAL A 448 3.03 14.94 2.77
N SER A 449 4.22 15.40 3.09
CA SER A 449 5.47 14.72 2.75
C SER A 449 6.00 13.94 3.94
N PHE A 450 6.30 12.67 3.72
CA PHE A 450 6.80 11.74 4.72
C PHE A 450 7.71 10.67 4.12
N GLY A 451 8.06 9.64 4.91
CA GLY A 451 9.16 8.75 4.59
C GLY A 451 10.52 9.35 4.97
N GLY A 452 11.56 8.52 5.02
CA GLY A 452 12.90 8.97 5.43
C GLY A 452 13.54 10.01 4.51
N ALA A 453 13.18 10.01 3.22
CA ALA A 453 13.72 10.91 2.20
C ALA A 453 12.72 11.96 1.71
N GLY A 454 11.42 11.81 1.96
CA GLY A 454 10.37 12.68 1.44
C GLY A 454 10.56 14.16 1.77
N PRO A 455 10.75 14.55 3.03
CA PRO A 455 10.87 15.95 3.43
C PRO A 455 12.04 16.69 2.77
N LEU A 456 13.08 15.97 2.36
CA LEU A 456 14.23 16.54 1.65
C LEU A 456 13.88 17.01 0.24
N HIS A 457 12.89 16.38 -0.39
CA HIS A 457 12.44 16.67 -1.75
C HIS A 457 11.13 17.45 -1.81
N ALA A 458 10.43 17.59 -0.67
CA ALA A 458 9.09 18.15 -0.60
C ALA A 458 8.93 19.51 -1.29
N ASN A 459 9.83 20.46 -1.00
CA ASN A 459 9.77 21.80 -1.61
C ASN A 459 10.09 21.79 -3.10
N LEU A 460 10.95 20.87 -3.57
CA LEU A 460 11.27 20.74 -5.00
C LEU A 460 10.05 20.25 -5.77
N ILE A 461 9.36 19.25 -5.23
CA ILE A 461 8.12 18.67 -5.81
C ILE A 461 6.99 19.71 -5.79
N ALA A 462 6.78 20.39 -4.65
CA ALA A 462 5.74 21.40 -4.50
C ALA A 462 5.96 22.57 -5.48
N ARG A 463 7.19 23.02 -5.67
CA ARG A 463 7.56 24.07 -6.64
C ARG A 463 7.24 23.64 -8.07
N GLU A 464 7.57 22.40 -8.44
CA GLU A 464 7.32 21.83 -9.78
C GLU A 464 5.81 21.72 -10.08
N LEU A 465 4.99 21.44 -9.08
CA LEU A 465 3.54 21.28 -9.19
C LEU A 465 2.76 22.56 -8.84
N GLN A 466 3.44 23.61 -8.40
CA GLN A 466 2.84 24.86 -7.90
C GLN A 466 1.88 24.62 -6.71
N ILE A 467 2.20 23.63 -5.86
CA ILE A 467 1.47 23.38 -4.63
C ILE A 467 1.93 24.39 -3.57
N ASN A 468 0.99 25.16 -3.02
CA ASN A 468 1.28 26.26 -2.11
C ASN A 468 1.41 25.85 -0.64
N ARG A 469 0.97 24.64 -0.28
CA ARG A 469 0.97 24.18 1.12
C ARG A 469 1.57 22.79 1.22
N VAL A 470 2.61 22.65 2.03
CA VAL A 470 3.25 21.38 2.34
C VAL A 470 3.26 21.18 3.85
N ILE A 471 2.96 19.96 4.29
CA ILE A 471 3.07 19.55 5.68
C ILE A 471 4.16 18.47 5.78
N VAL A 472 5.07 18.66 6.74
CA VAL A 472 5.98 17.60 7.18
C VAL A 472 5.60 17.25 8.61
N SER A 473 5.21 15.99 8.84
CA SER A 473 4.77 15.53 10.15
C SER A 473 5.90 15.55 11.19
N THR A 474 5.56 15.38 12.47
CA THR A 474 6.55 15.30 13.57
C THR A 474 7.35 14.01 13.57
N MET A 475 6.95 13.01 12.81
CA MET A 475 7.61 11.71 12.74
C MET A 475 7.61 11.19 11.29
N PRO A 476 8.15 11.94 10.32
CA PRO A 476 7.96 11.61 8.92
C PRO A 476 8.55 10.25 8.56
N GLY A 477 9.64 9.83 9.19
CA GLY A 477 10.27 8.54 8.94
C GLY A 477 9.53 7.33 9.52
N ASN A 478 8.57 7.53 10.45
CA ASN A 478 7.74 6.48 11.04
C ASN A 478 6.23 6.74 10.82
N PHE A 479 5.89 7.63 9.87
CA PHE A 479 4.53 8.11 9.68
C PHE A 479 3.58 7.00 9.25
N SER A 480 4.00 6.09 8.37
CA SER A 480 3.22 4.93 7.95
C SER A 480 2.92 4.00 9.13
N ALA A 481 3.91 3.71 9.98
CA ALA A 481 3.68 2.91 11.19
C ALA A 481 2.71 3.61 12.18
N TRP A 482 2.80 4.93 12.33
CA TRP A 482 1.82 5.69 13.11
C TRP A 482 0.41 5.60 12.52
N GLY A 483 0.29 5.70 11.21
CA GLY A 483 -0.98 5.58 10.51
C GLY A 483 -1.67 4.23 10.75
N MET A 484 -0.92 3.15 10.84
CA MET A 484 -1.47 1.83 11.15
C MET A 484 -2.20 1.79 12.49
N LEU A 485 -1.75 2.58 13.49
CA LEU A 485 -2.44 2.71 14.78
C LEU A 485 -3.82 3.36 14.68
N THR A 486 -4.13 4.00 13.56
CA THR A 486 -5.40 4.69 13.32
C THR A 486 -6.37 3.88 12.45
N ALA A 487 -6.00 2.65 12.10
CA ALA A 487 -6.82 1.78 11.26
C ALA A 487 -8.06 1.27 12.01
N ASP A 488 -9.17 1.20 11.30
CA ASP A 488 -10.40 0.54 11.73
C ASP A 488 -10.38 -0.94 11.28
N PHE A 489 -11.15 -1.80 11.94
CA PHE A 489 -11.46 -3.10 11.36
C PHE A 489 -12.27 -2.89 10.08
N ARG A 490 -11.95 -3.65 9.02
CA ARG A 490 -12.71 -3.59 7.78
C ARG A 490 -12.80 -4.96 7.13
N ARG A 491 -14.01 -5.28 6.65
CA ARG A 491 -14.30 -6.45 5.83
C ARG A 491 -15.13 -6.01 4.65
N ASP A 492 -14.67 -6.37 3.46
CA ASP A 492 -15.40 -6.12 2.23
C ASP A 492 -16.02 -7.44 1.76
N TYR A 493 -17.31 -7.40 1.54
CA TYR A 493 -18.10 -8.50 0.98
C TYR A 493 -18.54 -8.11 -0.42
N VAL A 494 -18.41 -9.04 -1.34
CA VAL A 494 -18.87 -8.85 -2.72
C VAL A 494 -19.68 -10.07 -3.16
N GLN A 495 -20.77 -9.80 -3.86
CA GLN A 495 -21.61 -10.82 -4.45
C GLN A 495 -21.99 -10.43 -5.87
N THR A 496 -21.76 -11.31 -6.84
CA THR A 496 -22.24 -11.13 -8.20
C THR A 496 -23.77 -11.04 -8.21
N PHE A 497 -24.29 -9.98 -8.83
CA PHE A 497 -25.71 -9.70 -9.02
C PHE A 497 -25.92 -8.99 -10.32
N ILE A 498 -26.19 -9.76 -11.40
CA ILE A 498 -26.39 -9.20 -12.74
C ILE A 498 -27.87 -8.92 -12.93
N MET A 499 -28.20 -7.62 -12.96
CA MET A 499 -29.59 -7.17 -13.07
C MET A 499 -29.67 -5.86 -13.86
N ASN A 500 -30.56 -5.84 -14.86
CA ASN A 500 -30.86 -4.58 -15.58
C ASN A 500 -31.51 -3.58 -14.60
N LEU A 501 -31.03 -2.33 -14.59
CA LEU A 501 -31.45 -1.32 -13.64
C LEU A 501 -32.96 -1.02 -13.74
N GLU A 502 -33.52 -1.01 -14.96
CA GLU A 502 -34.95 -0.77 -15.20
C GLU A 502 -35.87 -1.90 -14.67
N LYS A 503 -35.28 -3.09 -14.45
CA LYS A 503 -36.01 -4.29 -13.96
C LYS A 503 -35.69 -4.61 -12.51
N LEU A 504 -35.02 -3.70 -11.81
CA LEU A 504 -34.57 -3.93 -10.44
C LEU A 504 -35.76 -4.00 -9.48
N ASP A 505 -35.89 -5.11 -8.79
CA ASP A 505 -36.79 -5.23 -7.62
C ASP A 505 -36.04 -4.76 -6.37
N LEU A 506 -36.49 -3.67 -5.78
CA LEU A 506 -35.91 -3.10 -4.58
C LEU A 506 -36.04 -4.01 -3.36
N ASN A 507 -37.06 -4.86 -3.28
CA ASN A 507 -37.21 -5.82 -2.19
C ASN A 507 -36.18 -6.96 -2.31
N ASP A 508 -35.90 -7.45 -3.54
CA ASP A 508 -34.83 -8.44 -3.75
C ASP A 508 -33.46 -7.84 -3.44
N LEU A 509 -33.23 -6.59 -3.87
CA LEU A 509 -32.00 -5.85 -3.57
C LEU A 509 -31.79 -5.73 -2.06
N GLU A 510 -32.79 -5.27 -1.31
CA GLU A 510 -32.74 -5.10 0.15
C GLU A 510 -32.52 -6.44 0.84
N GLY A 511 -33.23 -7.50 0.42
CA GLY A 511 -33.08 -8.84 0.99
C GLY A 511 -31.66 -9.39 0.82
N ARG A 512 -31.00 -9.09 -0.30
CA ARG A 512 -29.60 -9.49 -0.56
C ARG A 512 -28.63 -8.70 0.30
N PHE A 513 -28.76 -7.37 0.39
CA PHE A 513 -27.95 -6.56 1.27
C PHE A 513 -28.10 -6.98 2.74
N SER A 514 -29.32 -7.19 3.22
CA SER A 514 -29.59 -7.64 4.58
C SER A 514 -28.92 -8.98 4.90
N LYS A 515 -28.88 -9.92 3.93
CA LYS A 515 -28.18 -11.19 4.08
C LYS A 515 -26.67 -11.00 4.21
N ILE A 516 -26.05 -10.17 3.36
CA ILE A 516 -24.62 -9.89 3.41
C ILE A 516 -24.27 -9.18 4.73
N GLU A 517 -25.06 -8.19 5.15
CA GLU A 517 -24.87 -7.48 6.41
C GLU A 517 -25.01 -8.38 7.64
N SER A 518 -25.93 -9.34 7.61
CA SER A 518 -26.09 -10.32 8.68
C SER A 518 -24.85 -11.22 8.83
N GLU A 519 -24.28 -11.66 7.71
CA GLU A 519 -23.01 -12.40 7.68
C GLU A 519 -21.85 -11.56 8.20
N ALA A 520 -21.75 -10.31 7.73
CA ALA A 520 -20.75 -9.36 8.14
C ALA A 520 -20.84 -9.03 9.64
N ARG A 521 -22.03 -8.81 10.16
CA ARG A 521 -22.30 -8.56 11.59
C ARG A 521 -21.82 -9.70 12.47
N LYS A 522 -22.14 -10.95 12.06
CA LYS A 522 -21.67 -12.13 12.76
C LYS A 522 -20.14 -12.20 12.82
N THR A 523 -19.48 -12.00 11.68
CA THR A 523 -18.01 -12.01 11.60
C THR A 523 -17.38 -10.94 12.49
N MET A 524 -17.91 -9.72 12.48
CA MET A 524 -17.45 -8.63 13.34
C MET A 524 -17.63 -8.93 14.82
N THR A 525 -18.77 -9.55 15.20
CA THR A 525 -19.04 -9.96 16.58
C THR A 525 -18.04 -11.03 17.03
N ASP A 526 -17.74 -12.02 16.17
CA ASP A 526 -16.77 -13.08 16.46
C ASP A 526 -15.34 -12.51 16.63
N GLU A 527 -15.03 -11.38 15.97
CA GLU A 527 -13.76 -10.64 16.15
C GLU A 527 -13.75 -9.76 17.41
N GLY A 528 -14.89 -9.64 18.10
CA GLY A 528 -15.03 -8.90 19.36
C GLY A 528 -15.40 -7.42 19.19
N ILE A 529 -15.90 -7.02 18.03
CA ILE A 529 -16.38 -5.66 17.77
C ILE A 529 -17.81 -5.52 18.32
N SER A 530 -18.04 -4.49 19.14
CA SER A 530 -19.38 -4.20 19.65
C SER A 530 -20.29 -3.63 18.55
N GLU A 531 -21.57 -3.94 18.59
CA GLU A 531 -22.54 -3.53 17.58
C GLU A 531 -22.63 -1.99 17.42
N SER A 532 -22.47 -1.26 18.50
CA SER A 532 -22.45 0.23 18.50
C SER A 532 -21.28 0.82 17.68
N ASN A 533 -20.24 0.05 17.46
CA ASN A 533 -19.05 0.45 16.69
C ASN A 533 -19.08 -0.06 15.25
N MET A 534 -20.10 -0.82 14.85
CA MET A 534 -20.24 -1.35 13.49
C MET A 534 -20.92 -0.32 12.58
N LEU A 535 -20.33 -0.15 11.40
CA LEU A 535 -20.89 0.64 10.31
C LEU A 535 -20.90 -0.23 9.05
N PHE A 536 -21.98 -0.20 8.28
CA PHE A 536 -22.09 -0.89 7.00
C PHE A 536 -22.27 0.14 5.89
N VAL A 537 -21.43 0.04 4.87
CA VAL A 537 -21.49 0.87 3.66
C VAL A 537 -21.89 -0.03 2.50
N ARG A 538 -23.03 0.29 1.88
CA ARG A 538 -23.55 -0.44 0.72
C ARG A 538 -23.08 0.21 -0.56
N GLU A 539 -22.66 -0.59 -1.52
CA GLU A 539 -22.23 -0.13 -2.83
C GLU A 539 -22.73 -1.10 -3.92
N VAL A 540 -22.85 -0.61 -5.14
CA VAL A 540 -23.14 -1.41 -6.33
C VAL A 540 -22.11 -1.15 -7.40
N ASP A 541 -21.68 -2.21 -8.08
CA ASP A 541 -20.96 -2.08 -9.34
C ASP A 541 -21.97 -2.02 -10.48
N ILE A 542 -21.92 -0.96 -11.26
CA ILE A 542 -22.86 -0.70 -12.35
C ILE A 542 -22.11 -0.32 -13.63
N ARG A 543 -22.66 -0.68 -14.79
CA ARG A 543 -22.11 -0.37 -16.10
C ARG A 543 -23.20 -0.14 -17.14
N TYR A 544 -22.86 0.48 -18.27
CA TYR A 544 -23.74 0.41 -19.42
C TYR A 544 -23.82 -1.04 -19.94
N LEU A 545 -25.00 -1.43 -20.40
CA LEU A 545 -25.22 -2.78 -20.92
C LEU A 545 -24.25 -3.07 -22.08
N GLY A 546 -23.48 -4.15 -21.94
CA GLY A 546 -22.45 -4.55 -22.89
C GLY A 546 -21.06 -3.92 -22.69
N GLN A 547 -20.90 -3.01 -21.72
CA GLN A 547 -19.60 -2.45 -21.37
C GLN A 547 -18.73 -3.48 -20.59
N GLY A 548 -17.42 -3.48 -20.83
CA GLY A 548 -16.50 -4.45 -20.21
C GLY A 548 -16.12 -4.13 -18.77
N HIS A 549 -16.24 -2.87 -18.33
CA HIS A 549 -15.90 -2.38 -16.99
C HIS A 549 -17.10 -1.77 -16.29
N ALA A 550 -17.11 -1.82 -14.98
CA ALA A 550 -18.13 -1.23 -14.12
C ALA A 550 -17.54 -0.14 -13.24
N LEU A 551 -18.37 0.76 -12.78
CA LEU A 551 -18.05 1.75 -11.75
C LEU A 551 -18.78 1.39 -10.45
N THR A 552 -18.11 1.59 -9.33
CA THR A 552 -18.69 1.38 -7.99
C THR A 552 -19.36 2.67 -7.52
N ILE A 553 -20.60 2.56 -7.09
CA ILE A 553 -21.40 3.66 -6.55
C ILE A 553 -21.83 3.32 -5.14
N SER A 554 -21.52 4.21 -4.18
CA SER A 554 -22.01 4.09 -2.81
C SER A 554 -23.48 4.45 -2.73
N LEU A 555 -24.24 3.65 -1.98
CA LEU A 555 -25.68 3.82 -1.79
C LEU A 555 -25.99 4.50 -0.47
N SER A 556 -27.00 5.37 -0.45
CA SER A 556 -27.52 5.92 0.81
C SER A 556 -28.37 4.87 1.52
N THR A 557 -28.13 4.61 2.80
CA THR A 557 -28.89 3.65 3.61
C THR A 557 -30.32 4.13 3.92
N THR A 558 -30.61 5.41 3.74
CA THR A 558 -31.92 6.02 4.04
C THR A 558 -32.91 6.01 2.86
N ALA A 559 -32.45 5.70 1.66
CA ALA A 559 -33.22 5.94 0.41
C ALA A 559 -33.92 4.71 -0.18
N LEU A 560 -33.67 3.48 0.32
CA LEU A 560 -34.25 2.24 -0.26
C LEU A 560 -35.79 2.16 -0.20
N GLN A 561 -36.46 3.11 0.43
CA GLN A 561 -37.93 3.14 0.53
C GLN A 561 -38.57 4.16 -0.42
N ASP A 562 -37.77 4.98 -1.14
CA ASP A 562 -38.29 5.98 -2.08
C ASP A 562 -38.32 5.42 -3.51
N ASN A 563 -39.40 5.71 -4.25
CA ASN A 563 -39.54 5.34 -5.67
C ASN A 563 -38.45 5.95 -6.56
N ASP A 564 -37.78 7.00 -6.09
CA ASP A 564 -36.73 7.73 -6.82
C ASP A 564 -35.33 7.07 -6.66
N TYR A 565 -35.22 5.94 -5.95
CA TYR A 565 -33.93 5.31 -5.64
C TYR A 565 -33.19 4.77 -6.89
N VAL A 566 -33.95 4.20 -7.83
CA VAL A 566 -33.37 3.72 -9.11
C VAL A 566 -32.88 4.90 -9.93
N GLU A 567 -33.65 6.00 -9.95
CA GLU A 567 -33.27 7.24 -10.65
C GLU A 567 -32.02 7.88 -10.02
N GLU A 568 -31.87 7.81 -8.71
CA GLU A 568 -30.68 8.29 -8.02
C GLU A 568 -29.42 7.47 -8.35
N ILE A 569 -29.53 6.14 -8.43
CA ILE A 569 -28.43 5.26 -8.89
C ILE A 569 -28.06 5.62 -10.33
N ASP A 570 -29.06 5.77 -11.19
CA ASP A 570 -28.90 6.10 -12.62
C ASP A 570 -28.14 7.41 -12.79
N ARG A 571 -28.60 8.45 -12.12
CA ARG A 571 -28.00 9.79 -12.14
C ARG A 571 -26.57 9.79 -11.63
N ARG A 572 -26.30 9.17 -10.48
CA ARG A 572 -24.96 9.09 -9.88
C ARG A 572 -23.98 8.35 -10.78
N PHE A 573 -24.43 7.29 -11.44
CA PHE A 573 -23.59 6.58 -12.40
C PHE A 573 -23.18 7.47 -13.57
N ASP A 574 -24.15 8.18 -14.17
CA ASP A 574 -23.87 9.07 -15.31
C ASP A 574 -22.94 10.22 -14.93
N GLU A 575 -23.10 10.79 -13.72
CA GLU A 575 -22.22 11.83 -13.19
C GLU A 575 -20.79 11.30 -13.01
N LEU A 576 -20.63 10.14 -12.37
CA LEU A 576 -19.33 9.52 -12.12
C LEU A 576 -18.66 9.08 -13.44
N HIS A 577 -19.44 8.56 -14.40
CA HIS A 577 -18.93 8.16 -15.71
C HIS A 577 -18.45 9.38 -16.51
N LEU A 578 -19.20 10.50 -16.47
CA LEU A 578 -18.79 11.76 -17.07
C LEU A 578 -17.51 12.30 -16.45
N GLN A 579 -17.40 12.25 -15.13
CA GLN A 579 -16.21 12.71 -14.40
C GLN A 579 -14.97 11.88 -14.76
N ARG A 580 -15.10 10.55 -14.82
CA ARG A 580 -13.95 9.65 -15.04
C ARG A 580 -13.55 9.50 -16.51
N PHE A 581 -14.49 9.54 -17.43
CA PHE A 581 -14.28 9.24 -18.85
C PHE A 581 -14.58 10.41 -19.78
N MET A 582 -14.99 11.56 -19.24
CA MET A 582 -15.36 12.77 -19.99
C MET A 582 -16.55 12.57 -20.95
N HIS A 583 -17.31 11.50 -20.79
CA HIS A 583 -18.56 11.25 -21.52
C HIS A 583 -19.53 10.41 -20.68
N ASN A 584 -20.81 10.49 -20.99
CA ASN A 584 -21.85 9.60 -20.49
C ASN A 584 -22.89 9.33 -21.59
N ALA A 585 -23.76 8.37 -21.36
CA ALA A 585 -24.83 7.98 -22.27
C ALA A 585 -26.15 7.74 -21.50
N PRO A 586 -26.82 8.80 -20.98
CA PRO A 586 -27.96 8.67 -20.06
C PRO A 586 -29.13 7.82 -20.57
N LYS A 587 -29.27 7.72 -21.90
CA LYS A 587 -30.35 6.93 -22.56
C LYS A 587 -29.97 5.45 -22.75
N GLN A 588 -28.74 5.06 -22.51
CA GLN A 588 -28.33 3.68 -22.66
C GLN A 588 -28.74 2.87 -21.44
N ALA A 589 -29.25 1.66 -21.66
CA ALA A 589 -29.59 0.73 -20.58
C ALA A 589 -28.36 0.43 -19.70
N LYS A 590 -28.59 0.35 -18.41
CA LYS A 590 -27.56 0.05 -17.39
C LYS A 590 -27.85 -1.26 -16.69
N GLU A 591 -26.82 -1.92 -16.23
CA GLU A 591 -26.94 -3.15 -15.42
C GLU A 591 -26.05 -3.09 -14.19
N ILE A 592 -26.60 -3.51 -13.04
CA ILE A 592 -25.81 -3.82 -11.85
C ILE A 592 -25.13 -5.16 -12.11
N VAL A 593 -23.85 -5.30 -11.71
CA VAL A 593 -23.09 -6.53 -11.89
C VAL A 593 -22.61 -7.14 -10.56
N ALA A 594 -22.49 -6.33 -9.51
CA ALA A 594 -22.18 -6.82 -8.17
C ALA A 594 -22.77 -5.94 -7.08
N LEU A 595 -23.05 -6.54 -5.92
CA LEU A 595 -23.35 -5.88 -4.66
C LEU A 595 -22.11 -5.93 -3.79
N ARG A 596 -21.80 -4.82 -3.13
CA ARG A 596 -20.69 -4.70 -2.19
C ARG A 596 -21.18 -4.17 -0.85
N VAL A 597 -20.63 -4.73 0.22
CA VAL A 597 -20.84 -4.23 1.57
C VAL A 597 -19.48 -4.12 2.25
N ALA A 598 -19.08 -2.90 2.58
CA ALA A 598 -17.95 -2.68 3.47
C ALA A 598 -18.45 -2.62 4.91
N SER A 599 -18.07 -3.56 5.74
CA SER A 599 -18.33 -3.53 7.17
C SER A 599 -17.13 -2.94 7.90
N ILE A 600 -17.35 -1.91 8.72
CA ILE A 600 -16.30 -1.15 9.40
C ILE A 600 -16.56 -1.23 10.90
N GLY A 601 -15.57 -1.74 11.65
CA GLY A 601 -15.55 -1.74 13.10
C GLY A 601 -14.67 -0.61 13.59
N ARG A 602 -15.28 0.47 14.09
CA ARG A 602 -14.56 1.67 14.53
C ARG A 602 -13.67 1.37 15.72
N THR A 603 -12.42 1.78 15.62
CA THR A 603 -11.45 1.80 16.72
C THR A 603 -11.47 3.16 17.43
N LYS A 604 -10.88 3.22 18.62
CA LYS A 604 -10.73 4.52 19.30
C LYS A 604 -9.83 5.44 18.49
N PRO A 605 -10.20 6.71 18.28
CA PRO A 605 -9.37 7.65 17.56
C PRO A 605 -8.04 7.89 18.29
N SER A 606 -6.95 7.92 17.53
CA SER A 606 -5.64 8.30 18.05
C SER A 606 -5.55 9.81 18.23
N SER A 607 -5.03 10.28 19.36
CA SER A 607 -4.77 11.70 19.63
C SER A 607 -3.28 12.00 19.55
N LEU A 608 -2.94 13.17 19.01
CA LEU A 608 -1.58 13.69 19.06
C LEU A 608 -1.47 14.66 20.24
N SER A 609 -0.37 14.58 20.97
CA SER A 609 -0.07 15.53 22.04
C SER A 609 0.41 16.85 21.47
N THR A 610 -0.01 17.95 22.07
CA THR A 610 0.50 19.27 21.71
C THR A 610 1.87 19.52 22.32
N ILE A 611 2.71 20.28 21.61
CA ILE A 611 4.02 20.71 22.09
C ILE A 611 3.94 22.11 22.74
N LYS A 612 4.99 22.48 23.49
CA LYS A 612 5.07 23.79 24.12
C LYS A 612 5.08 24.91 23.07
N THR A 613 4.35 25.99 23.35
CA THR A 613 4.36 27.21 22.52
C THR A 613 5.63 28.03 22.81
N GLY A 614 6.28 28.45 21.75
CA GLY A 614 7.48 29.32 21.81
C GLY A 614 7.26 30.70 21.19
N SER A 615 8.36 31.43 21.06
CA SER A 615 8.43 32.69 20.29
C SER A 615 8.31 32.41 18.78
N VAL A 616 8.20 33.46 17.99
CA VAL A 616 8.22 33.35 16.52
C VAL A 616 9.61 32.89 16.06
N ASP A 617 10.67 33.45 16.63
CA ASP A 617 12.03 33.05 16.34
C ASP A 617 12.41 31.81 17.14
N PRO A 618 13.00 30.78 16.49
CA PRO A 618 13.54 29.63 17.19
C PRO A 618 14.60 30.03 18.23
N ALA A 619 14.61 29.33 19.36
CA ALA A 619 15.61 29.52 20.38
C ALA A 619 17.02 29.15 19.86
N GLN A 620 18.05 29.75 20.44
CA GLN A 620 19.43 29.55 19.98
C GLN A 620 19.92 28.10 20.16
N ASP A 621 19.40 27.39 21.13
CA ASP A 621 19.68 25.97 21.36
C ASP A 621 19.02 25.04 20.32
N ALA A 622 18.05 25.53 19.56
CA ALA A 622 17.49 24.84 18.41
C ALA A 622 18.35 25.02 17.14
N MET A 623 19.36 25.87 17.17
CA MET A 623 20.24 26.15 16.03
C MET A 623 21.54 25.35 16.14
N LYS A 624 21.92 24.71 15.03
CA LYS A 624 23.22 24.06 14.83
C LYS A 624 24.13 25.00 14.00
N PRO A 625 25.45 24.73 13.92
CA PRO A 625 26.35 25.47 13.03
C PRO A 625 25.83 25.47 11.58
N SER A 626 25.89 26.64 10.91
CA SER A 626 25.51 26.75 9.51
C SER A 626 26.41 25.89 8.61
N ARG A 627 25.85 25.45 7.49
CA ARG A 627 26.53 24.61 6.51
C ARG A 627 26.27 25.11 5.11
N ASP A 628 27.27 24.99 4.22
CA ASP A 628 27.07 25.26 2.81
C ASP A 628 26.33 24.14 2.13
N VAL A 629 25.24 24.47 1.44
CA VAL A 629 24.37 23.53 0.73
C VAL A 629 24.22 23.99 -0.71
N TYR A 630 24.38 23.08 -1.65
CA TYR A 630 24.21 23.42 -3.07
C TYR A 630 22.73 23.36 -3.45
N ILE A 631 22.19 24.51 -3.89
CA ILE A 631 20.79 24.70 -4.23
C ILE A 631 20.71 25.60 -5.46
N ASP A 632 19.95 25.17 -6.47
CA ASP A 632 19.67 25.94 -7.70
C ASP A 632 20.94 26.51 -8.35
N GLY A 633 21.97 25.67 -8.53
CA GLY A 633 23.21 26.00 -9.24
C GLY A 633 24.23 26.82 -8.42
N SER A 634 24.04 26.95 -7.11
CA SER A 634 24.97 27.70 -6.26
C SER A 634 25.08 27.20 -4.84
N LEU A 635 26.26 27.37 -4.21
CA LEU A 635 26.44 27.15 -2.79
C LEU A 635 25.78 28.30 -1.99
N LYS A 636 24.93 27.88 -1.03
CA LYS A 636 24.23 28.78 -0.11
C LYS A 636 24.56 28.45 1.32
N SER A 637 24.91 29.43 2.12
CA SER A 637 25.08 29.22 3.56
C SER A 637 23.72 29.06 4.23
N CYS A 638 23.37 27.84 4.61
CA CYS A 638 22.08 27.48 5.21
C CYS A 638 22.16 27.44 6.73
N LYS A 639 21.16 28.02 7.39
CA LYS A 639 20.93 27.80 8.82
C LYS A 639 20.45 26.36 9.02
N ILE A 640 20.99 25.71 10.04
CA ILE A 640 20.63 24.34 10.39
C ILE A 640 19.85 24.35 11.70
N TYR A 641 18.72 23.67 11.74
CA TYR A 641 17.86 23.59 12.93
C TYR A 641 17.74 22.15 13.40
N ASP A 642 17.70 21.98 14.72
CA ASP A 642 17.34 20.72 15.39
C ASP A 642 15.83 20.67 15.57
N ARG A 643 15.17 19.73 14.88
CA ARG A 643 13.73 19.57 14.91
C ARG A 643 13.17 19.35 16.31
N ASP A 644 13.87 18.57 17.14
CA ASP A 644 13.41 18.17 18.48
C ASP A 644 13.39 19.36 19.47
N ARG A 645 14.04 20.46 19.11
CA ARG A 645 14.11 21.68 19.93
C ARG A 645 13.22 22.80 19.44
N LEU A 646 12.52 22.60 18.31
CA LEU A 646 11.55 23.57 17.82
C LEU A 646 10.27 23.53 18.67
N LEU A 647 9.71 24.71 18.88
CA LEU A 647 8.49 24.92 19.65
C LEU A 647 7.35 25.36 18.73
N ALA A 648 6.10 25.15 19.16
CA ALA A 648 4.94 25.66 18.44
C ALA A 648 5.05 27.19 18.22
N ASN A 649 4.61 27.64 17.06
CA ASN A 649 4.72 29.02 16.58
C ASN A 649 6.09 29.48 16.03
N ASN A 650 7.18 28.69 16.19
CA ASN A 650 8.44 29.02 15.53
C ASN A 650 8.26 29.17 14.03
N ARG A 651 8.97 30.15 13.43
CA ARG A 651 9.04 30.35 11.98
C ARG A 651 10.48 30.26 11.51
N ILE A 652 10.69 29.48 10.46
CA ILE A 652 12.00 29.27 9.86
C ILE A 652 11.92 29.74 8.41
N PHE A 653 12.82 30.63 8.04
CA PHE A 653 12.91 31.16 6.69
C PHE A 653 14.00 30.43 5.90
N GLY A 654 13.71 30.10 4.63
CA GLY A 654 14.68 29.50 3.73
C GLY A 654 15.70 30.51 3.15
N PRO A 655 16.89 30.06 2.71
CA PRO A 655 17.28 28.64 2.66
C PRO A 655 17.71 28.12 4.03
N ALA A 656 17.20 26.95 4.41
CA ALA A 656 17.50 26.31 5.69
C ALA A 656 17.38 24.78 5.59
N VAL A 657 18.02 24.09 6.54
CA VAL A 657 17.89 22.65 6.72
C VAL A 657 17.37 22.38 8.13
N ILE A 658 16.36 21.54 8.26
CA ILE A 658 15.81 21.12 9.54
C ILE A 658 16.12 19.65 9.68
N GLU A 659 16.98 19.31 10.62
CA GLU A 659 17.44 17.95 10.88
C GLU A 659 16.67 17.32 12.01
N GLU A 660 16.29 16.09 11.81
CA GLU A 660 15.71 15.21 12.83
C GLU A 660 16.36 13.82 12.78
N ARG A 661 16.04 12.96 13.72
CA ARG A 661 16.73 11.66 13.87
C ARG A 661 16.68 10.79 12.62
N VAL A 662 15.55 10.77 11.91
CA VAL A 662 15.31 9.79 10.83
C VAL A 662 14.98 10.45 9.49
N SER A 663 14.97 11.79 9.43
CA SER A 663 14.67 12.54 8.23
C SER A 663 15.37 13.90 8.24
N THR A 664 15.36 14.58 7.11
CA THR A 664 15.87 15.94 6.96
C THR A 664 14.93 16.70 6.05
N THR A 665 14.52 17.90 6.46
CA THR A 665 13.71 18.80 5.63
C THR A 665 14.59 19.90 5.03
N LEU A 666 14.56 20.00 3.69
CA LEU A 666 15.18 21.12 2.98
C LEU A 666 14.13 22.21 2.74
N LEU A 667 14.38 23.40 3.24
CA LEU A 667 13.57 24.59 2.99
C LEU A 667 14.27 25.47 1.96
N LEU A 668 13.64 25.67 0.81
CA LEU A 668 14.19 26.48 -0.28
C LEU A 668 14.07 27.99 0.04
N GLU A 669 14.83 28.82 -0.68
CA GLU A 669 14.70 30.27 -0.63
C GLU A 669 13.26 30.69 -0.99
N ARG A 670 12.73 31.73 -0.34
CA ARG A 670 11.36 32.23 -0.46
C ARG A 670 10.27 31.23 0.04
N TYR A 671 10.64 30.34 0.92
CA TYR A 671 9.69 29.51 1.65
C TYR A 671 9.84 29.73 3.15
N VAL A 672 8.74 29.63 3.86
CA VAL A 672 8.70 29.70 5.32
C VAL A 672 8.06 28.43 5.88
N ALA A 673 8.69 27.86 6.89
CA ALA A 673 8.13 26.76 7.67
C ALA A 673 7.64 27.31 9.01
N LYS A 674 6.35 27.12 9.32
CA LYS A 674 5.76 27.40 10.62
C LYS A 674 5.53 26.10 11.38
N VAL A 675 5.96 26.05 12.63
CA VAL A 675 5.69 24.92 13.53
C VAL A 675 4.29 25.07 14.12
N ASP A 676 3.42 24.07 13.93
CA ASP A 676 2.07 24.08 14.48
C ASP A 676 2.03 23.62 15.95
N SER A 677 0.83 23.54 16.54
CA SER A 677 0.64 23.12 17.95
C SER A 677 1.00 21.65 18.21
N TYR A 678 1.07 20.83 17.18
CA TYR A 678 1.48 19.41 17.27
C TYR A 678 2.95 19.19 16.89
N GLY A 679 3.64 20.26 16.47
CA GLY A 679 5.03 20.21 16.02
C GLY A 679 5.20 19.89 14.54
N HIS A 680 4.14 19.83 13.72
CA HIS A 680 4.29 19.70 12.27
C HIS A 680 4.88 20.96 11.65
N LEU A 681 5.63 20.80 10.54
CA LEU A 681 6.06 21.95 9.73
C LEU A 681 5.03 22.25 8.66
N LEU A 682 4.40 23.40 8.76
CA LEU A 682 3.54 23.95 7.71
C LEU A 682 4.39 24.85 6.82
N ILE A 683 4.71 24.41 5.62
CA ILE A 683 5.59 25.09 4.69
C ILE A 683 4.75 25.76 3.60
N THR A 684 5.00 27.06 3.39
CA THR A 684 4.34 27.88 2.37
C THR A 684 5.36 28.77 1.67
N PRO A 685 5.11 29.22 0.42
CA PRO A 685 5.81 30.37 -0.13
C PRO A 685 5.65 31.61 0.76
N GLU A 686 6.66 32.51 0.76
CA GLU A 686 6.61 33.78 1.47
C GLU A 686 5.55 34.75 0.92
#